data_39afe388d250e065cf926bba5241bb8f
#
_entry.id   39afe388d250e065cf926bba5241bb8f
#
_cell.length_a   1.000
_cell.length_b   1.000
_cell.length_c   1.000
_cell.angle_alpha   90.00
_cell.angle_beta   90.00
_cell.angle_gamma   90.00
#
_symmetry.space_group_name_H-M   'P 1'
#
loop_
_entity.id
_entity.type
_entity.pdbx_description
1 polymer ?
#
loop_
_entity_poly.entity_id
_entity_poly.type
_entity_poly.pdbx_seq_one_letter_code
_entity_poly.pdbx_strand_id
1 'polypeptide(L)'
;RTEDGQQVSRFADHVEPILAPLSLVYLLWDDVRALLVVQAVAVALGAFPGFWLARDELRSAGYSLPLSEVSGLVLACAYLLFPALQAANLTEFHAAPLMVAPMLMALYSARKNRYGAMWVWALLVMATKEEMALLTFMLALWLVIFGREWRHGLALAAVSLVWWGVATFVIIPRHVIQTYGTEGAFYFQRYGELGDSPPELARSLVTRPGLVWQIVTEPARLQYLLGLLLSAGLVLPLLAPEVLLLSLPILLANLLSAYDAMYSGAFHYSAAVVPFVIAAAAVGLGRIGRWTRNWKNRRLIILGAALVFLAGSMVYHFFNGYTPVAKLFYWPDVTEHHRLLERRFAPQIPDGAVLSTTAPLFPHLDHRERIYQYPVVEDADWVLLDAGSFAEMHPADVREAYDDLIASGLWCIVDAADGYVLLERRPVAAESGPACLQVLPDEFYSFARSEAYRPQFRLEADFGGQVRLLGYDLTSVRQWQRVGVRLYWTRIAGVRDLPAEQGDLQLYPFWLGPNGVVLETPEQRPLVEPYWYPTSLWKPGEVVVTEMLPWDIGSEFRLAVAVLGPEGNRLGVEVLEAADYPAYAMEGSSWLRAAAFEWVDGQVRLVDESATLQFAPLAEFGGNLTLAGYDLEPDKPVPGDELAVWLSWRRQGPALARDYTVFVHLLDGAGERVAQGDGVPGYLGPVPTRLWLPGVSVLDRHVVLLPADLPAGQYSLLIGWYDPETGERLHLASGDDNLNLAQLTVR
;
A
#
# COMPACT_ATOMS: atom_id res chain seq x y z
N ARG A 1 -1.85 18.95 5.26
CA ARG A 1 -1.38 19.95 6.24
C ARG A 1 0.00 19.56 6.74
N THR A 2 0.78 20.50 7.22
CA THR A 2 2.07 20.26 7.87
C THR A 2 1.87 19.69 9.27
N GLU A 3 2.93 19.12 9.86
CA GLU A 3 2.94 18.68 11.26
C GLU A 3 2.53 19.81 12.23
N ASP A 4 2.82 21.07 11.87
CA ASP A 4 2.42 22.27 12.63
C ASP A 4 0.95 22.68 12.42
N GLY A 5 0.14 21.87 11.75
CA GLY A 5 -1.28 22.16 11.47
C GLY A 5 -1.54 23.28 10.48
N GLN A 6 -0.52 23.90 9.88
CA GLN A 6 -0.70 24.98 8.92
C GLN A 6 -1.40 24.50 7.65
N GLN A 7 -2.33 25.31 7.17
CA GLN A 7 -2.98 25.05 5.89
C GLN A 7 -2.00 25.24 4.75
N VAL A 8 -1.75 24.19 3.97
CA VAL A 8 -0.85 24.22 2.83
C VAL A 8 -1.62 24.17 1.53
N SER A 9 -1.06 24.79 0.50
CA SER A 9 -1.64 24.77 -0.82
C SER A 9 -1.56 23.37 -1.44
N ARG A 10 -2.65 22.90 -2.06
CA ARG A 10 -2.67 21.69 -2.90
C ARG A 10 -1.58 21.73 -3.99
N PHE A 11 -1.16 22.93 -4.40
CA PHE A 11 -0.08 23.11 -5.37
C PHE A 11 1.30 22.65 -4.88
N ALA A 12 1.45 22.32 -3.60
CA ALA A 12 2.64 21.65 -3.11
C ALA A 12 2.76 20.20 -3.63
N ASP A 13 1.61 19.56 -3.91
CA ASP A 13 1.55 18.20 -4.41
C ASP A 13 1.31 18.17 -5.93
N HIS A 14 0.19 18.75 -6.37
CA HIS A 14 -0.26 18.67 -7.76
C HIS A 14 -0.85 19.98 -8.24
N VAL A 15 -0.71 20.25 -9.54
CA VAL A 15 -1.35 21.38 -10.22
C VAL A 15 -2.56 20.86 -11.00
N GLU A 16 -3.74 20.97 -10.39
CA GLU A 16 -5.02 20.43 -10.86
C GLU A 16 -6.07 21.55 -11.08
N PRO A 17 -5.94 22.44 -12.05
CA PRO A 17 -6.86 23.58 -12.24
C PRO A 17 -8.32 23.18 -12.45
N ILE A 18 -8.58 21.94 -12.89
CA ILE A 18 -9.93 21.39 -13.08
C ILE A 18 -10.76 21.40 -11.77
N LEU A 19 -10.10 21.36 -10.62
CA LEU A 19 -10.77 21.35 -9.32
C LEU A 19 -11.55 22.64 -9.06
N ALA A 20 -11.07 23.79 -9.57
CA ALA A 20 -11.75 25.08 -9.38
C ALA A 20 -13.15 25.11 -9.98
N PRO A 21 -13.39 24.77 -11.27
CA PRO A 21 -14.76 24.68 -11.79
C PRO A 21 -15.54 23.49 -11.21
N LEU A 22 -14.89 22.38 -10.81
CA LEU A 22 -15.58 21.25 -10.18
C LEU A 22 -16.13 21.59 -8.79
N SER A 23 -15.53 22.52 -8.06
CA SER A 23 -16.06 22.95 -6.77
C SER A 23 -17.48 23.50 -6.86
N LEU A 24 -17.91 23.99 -8.04
CA LEU A 24 -19.28 24.45 -8.28
C LEU A 24 -20.34 23.32 -8.10
N VAL A 25 -19.93 22.06 -8.16
CA VAL A 25 -20.85 20.92 -7.94
C VAL A 25 -21.44 20.96 -6.53
N TYR A 26 -20.67 21.44 -5.55
CA TYR A 26 -21.11 21.57 -4.16
C TYR A 26 -22.24 22.61 -3.97
N LEU A 27 -22.42 23.53 -4.92
CA LEU A 27 -23.60 24.41 -4.93
C LEU A 27 -24.91 23.67 -5.27
N LEU A 28 -24.80 22.49 -5.91
CA LEU A 28 -25.93 21.65 -6.30
C LEU A 28 -26.14 20.49 -5.34
N TRP A 29 -25.06 19.95 -4.83
CA TRP A 29 -25.06 18.82 -3.91
C TRP A 29 -23.88 18.95 -2.95
N ASP A 30 -24.18 19.46 -1.76
CA ASP A 30 -23.24 19.72 -0.68
C ASP A 30 -22.96 18.44 0.12
N ASP A 31 -22.20 17.52 -0.50
CA ASP A 31 -21.91 16.20 0.03
C ASP A 31 -20.56 15.71 -0.48
N VAL A 32 -19.74 15.07 0.37
CA VAL A 32 -18.42 14.53 0.03
C VAL A 32 -18.47 13.54 -1.16
N ARG A 33 -19.60 12.88 -1.38
CA ARG A 33 -19.82 11.94 -2.49
C ARG A 33 -19.99 12.62 -3.84
N ALA A 34 -20.22 13.93 -3.88
CA ALA A 34 -20.48 14.66 -5.13
C ALA A 34 -19.35 14.51 -6.15
N LEU A 35 -18.08 14.63 -5.71
CA LEU A 35 -16.92 14.46 -6.59
C LEU A 35 -16.74 13.02 -7.07
N LEU A 36 -17.07 12.02 -6.24
CA LEU A 36 -17.02 10.60 -6.64
C LEU A 36 -18.02 10.31 -7.77
N VAL A 37 -19.22 10.86 -7.67
CA VAL A 37 -20.24 10.72 -8.74
C VAL A 37 -19.80 11.45 -9.99
N VAL A 38 -19.25 12.66 -9.88
CA VAL A 38 -18.69 13.39 -11.02
C VAL A 38 -17.59 12.60 -11.70
N GLN A 39 -16.67 12.01 -10.94
CA GLN A 39 -15.61 11.15 -11.48
C GLN A 39 -16.20 9.95 -12.22
N ALA A 40 -17.15 9.23 -11.62
CA ALA A 40 -17.77 8.06 -12.24
C ALA A 40 -18.46 8.39 -13.56
N VAL A 41 -19.21 9.51 -13.60
CA VAL A 41 -19.86 9.99 -14.82
C VAL A 41 -18.84 10.41 -15.86
N ALA A 42 -17.82 11.21 -15.48
CA ALA A 42 -16.79 11.69 -16.39
C ALA A 42 -16.02 10.52 -17.03
N VAL A 43 -15.62 9.51 -16.25
CA VAL A 43 -14.98 8.31 -16.77
C VAL A 43 -15.90 7.54 -17.70
N ALA A 44 -17.17 7.31 -17.31
CA ALA A 44 -18.13 6.57 -18.13
C ALA A 44 -18.40 7.24 -19.50
N LEU A 45 -18.40 8.58 -19.56
CA LEU A 45 -18.59 9.35 -20.79
C LEU A 45 -17.53 9.05 -21.86
N GLY A 46 -16.36 8.52 -21.49
CA GLY A 46 -15.33 8.06 -22.44
C GLY A 46 -15.78 6.92 -23.36
N ALA A 47 -16.85 6.21 -23.02
CA ALA A 47 -17.45 5.20 -23.89
C ALA A 47 -17.95 5.77 -25.22
N PHE A 48 -18.46 7.01 -25.24
CA PHE A 48 -18.97 7.65 -26.45
C PHE A 48 -17.88 7.91 -27.49
N PRO A 49 -16.77 8.61 -27.19
CA PRO A 49 -15.70 8.79 -28.18
C PRO A 49 -15.05 7.45 -28.57
N GLY A 50 -14.95 6.46 -27.69
CA GLY A 50 -14.55 5.09 -28.04
C GLY A 50 -15.47 4.46 -29.11
N PHE A 51 -16.78 4.55 -28.89
CA PHE A 51 -17.79 4.14 -29.87
C PHE A 51 -17.62 4.86 -31.22
N TRP A 52 -17.51 6.19 -31.20
CA TRP A 52 -17.41 6.97 -32.42
C TRP A 52 -16.13 6.68 -33.20
N LEU A 53 -15.00 6.53 -32.52
CA LEU A 53 -13.73 6.15 -33.11
C LEU A 53 -13.85 4.85 -33.92
N ALA A 54 -14.34 3.78 -33.31
CA ALA A 54 -14.47 2.48 -33.97
C ALA A 54 -15.47 2.49 -35.09
N ARG A 55 -16.65 3.11 -34.88
CA ARG A 55 -17.67 3.28 -35.91
C ARG A 55 -17.10 4.00 -37.15
N ASP A 56 -16.43 5.14 -36.95
CA ASP A 56 -15.99 5.97 -38.03
C ASP A 56 -14.77 5.39 -38.74
N GLU A 57 -13.91 4.65 -38.05
CA GLU A 57 -12.81 3.90 -38.70
C GLU A 57 -13.33 2.84 -39.65
N LEU A 58 -14.34 2.08 -39.28
CA LEU A 58 -14.97 1.08 -40.14
C LEU A 58 -15.79 1.74 -41.29
N ARG A 59 -16.47 2.84 -41.01
CA ARG A 59 -17.16 3.61 -42.05
C ARG A 59 -16.17 4.10 -43.12
N SER A 60 -15.02 4.61 -42.70
CA SER A 60 -13.95 5.05 -43.61
C SER A 60 -13.35 3.89 -44.42
N ALA A 61 -13.38 2.67 -43.88
CA ALA A 61 -12.98 1.44 -44.59
C ALA A 61 -14.06 0.86 -45.50
N GLY A 62 -15.24 1.52 -45.62
CA GLY A 62 -16.31 1.16 -46.57
C GLY A 62 -17.29 0.10 -46.06
N TYR A 63 -17.45 -0.03 -44.74
CA TYR A 63 -18.42 -0.92 -44.14
C TYR A 63 -19.79 -0.23 -43.91
N SER A 64 -20.85 -1.03 -43.81
CA SER A 64 -22.23 -0.56 -43.58
C SER A 64 -22.35 0.10 -42.22
N LEU A 65 -23.30 1.03 -42.07
CA LEU A 65 -23.56 1.71 -40.80
C LEU A 65 -23.90 0.74 -39.67
N PRO A 66 -24.82 -0.23 -39.86
CA PRO A 66 -25.16 -1.16 -38.73
C PRO A 66 -23.97 -1.96 -38.23
N LEU A 67 -23.10 -2.49 -39.12
CA LEU A 67 -21.91 -3.23 -38.69
C LEU A 67 -20.92 -2.34 -37.94
N SER A 68 -20.75 -1.11 -38.43
CA SER A 68 -19.86 -0.13 -37.80
C SER A 68 -20.37 0.32 -36.43
N GLU A 69 -21.68 0.46 -36.26
CA GLU A 69 -22.32 0.79 -34.96
C GLU A 69 -22.23 -0.37 -33.97
N VAL A 70 -22.47 -1.61 -34.40
CA VAL A 70 -22.29 -2.80 -33.55
C VAL A 70 -20.84 -2.90 -33.07
N SER A 71 -19.88 -2.69 -33.97
CA SER A 71 -18.46 -2.71 -33.59
C SER A 71 -18.08 -1.54 -32.66
N GLY A 72 -18.68 -0.37 -32.84
CA GLY A 72 -18.53 0.76 -31.94
C GLY A 72 -19.08 0.44 -30.55
N LEU A 73 -20.26 -0.18 -30.48
CA LEU A 73 -20.87 -0.61 -29.22
C LEU A 73 -19.99 -1.63 -28.49
N VAL A 74 -19.41 -2.58 -29.21
CA VAL A 74 -18.45 -3.55 -28.65
C VAL A 74 -17.28 -2.85 -27.98
N LEU A 75 -16.68 -1.83 -28.64
CA LEU A 75 -15.59 -1.07 -28.04
C LEU A 75 -16.02 -0.26 -26.82
N ALA A 76 -17.21 0.35 -26.87
CA ALA A 76 -17.76 1.07 -25.72
C ALA A 76 -17.99 0.15 -24.52
N CYS A 77 -18.52 -1.06 -24.76
CA CYS A 77 -18.67 -2.07 -23.72
C CYS A 77 -17.30 -2.49 -23.13
N ALA A 78 -16.31 -2.78 -23.99
CA ALA A 78 -14.97 -3.14 -23.53
C ALA A 78 -14.30 -2.02 -22.73
N TYR A 79 -14.51 -0.76 -23.12
CA TYR A 79 -14.07 0.40 -22.36
C TYR A 79 -14.68 0.42 -20.95
N LEU A 80 -15.98 0.24 -20.81
CA LEU A 80 -16.66 0.22 -19.50
C LEU A 80 -16.27 -1.00 -18.65
N LEU A 81 -15.89 -2.09 -19.29
CA LEU A 81 -15.40 -3.31 -18.66
C LEU A 81 -13.89 -3.27 -18.36
N PHE A 82 -13.19 -2.19 -18.64
CA PHE A 82 -11.74 -2.10 -18.47
C PHE A 82 -11.37 -2.06 -16.97
N PRO A 83 -10.72 -3.10 -16.42
CA PRO A 83 -10.51 -3.22 -14.97
C PRO A 83 -9.76 -2.03 -14.36
N ALA A 84 -8.71 -1.52 -15.03
CA ALA A 84 -7.93 -0.38 -14.52
C ALA A 84 -8.75 0.93 -14.43
N LEU A 85 -9.79 1.13 -15.26
CA LEU A 85 -10.71 2.27 -15.10
C LEU A 85 -11.66 2.08 -13.93
N GLN A 86 -12.12 0.85 -13.73
CA GLN A 86 -12.98 0.53 -12.61
C GLN A 86 -12.23 0.69 -11.28
N ALA A 87 -10.99 0.18 -11.22
CA ALA A 87 -10.12 0.37 -10.05
C ALA A 87 -9.90 1.86 -9.74
N ALA A 88 -9.54 2.66 -10.76
CA ALA A 88 -9.35 4.10 -10.59
C ALA A 88 -10.60 4.85 -10.10
N ASN A 89 -11.80 4.31 -10.39
CA ASN A 89 -13.06 4.90 -9.97
C ASN A 89 -13.51 4.45 -8.57
N LEU A 90 -12.99 3.29 -8.09
CA LEU A 90 -13.38 2.71 -6.80
C LEU A 90 -12.46 3.12 -5.66
N THR A 91 -11.23 3.51 -5.93
CA THR A 91 -10.28 3.87 -4.87
C THR A 91 -10.68 5.14 -4.14
N GLU A 92 -10.61 6.26 -4.80
CA GLU A 92 -10.93 7.58 -4.23
C GLU A 92 -11.07 8.61 -5.35
N PHE A 93 -11.46 9.85 -5.02
CA PHE A 93 -11.47 10.91 -6.00
C PHE A 93 -10.05 11.35 -6.35
N HIS A 94 -9.73 11.27 -7.65
CA HIS A 94 -8.51 11.84 -8.24
C HIS A 94 -8.85 12.62 -9.50
N ALA A 95 -8.22 13.78 -9.70
CA ALA A 95 -8.45 14.57 -10.91
C ALA A 95 -7.89 13.88 -12.17
N ALA A 96 -6.86 13.04 -12.06
CA ALA A 96 -6.24 12.36 -13.19
C ALA A 96 -7.21 11.47 -14.01
N PRO A 97 -8.09 10.63 -13.46
CA PRO A 97 -9.06 9.85 -14.25
C PRO A 97 -10.02 10.71 -15.08
N LEU A 98 -10.27 11.96 -14.70
CA LEU A 98 -11.15 12.88 -15.44
C LEU A 98 -10.60 13.18 -16.84
N MET A 99 -9.30 12.98 -17.10
CA MET A 99 -8.68 13.19 -18.41
C MET A 99 -9.11 12.18 -19.48
N VAL A 100 -9.64 11.00 -19.08
CA VAL A 100 -9.84 9.85 -19.99
C VAL A 100 -10.80 10.18 -21.15
N ALA A 101 -11.99 10.68 -20.82
CA ALA A 101 -12.96 11.07 -21.83
C ALA A 101 -12.50 12.29 -22.67
N PRO A 102 -11.98 13.39 -22.08
CA PRO A 102 -11.36 14.47 -22.83
C PRO A 102 -10.25 14.04 -23.79
N MET A 103 -9.36 13.12 -23.39
CA MET A 103 -8.29 12.65 -24.27
C MET A 103 -8.83 11.86 -25.47
N LEU A 104 -9.80 10.96 -25.26
CA LEU A 104 -10.47 10.28 -26.34
C LEU A 104 -11.20 11.25 -27.28
N MET A 105 -11.82 12.31 -26.74
CA MET A 105 -12.44 13.38 -27.52
C MET A 105 -11.43 14.21 -28.29
N ALA A 106 -10.25 14.50 -27.70
CA ALA A 106 -9.15 15.19 -28.42
C ALA A 106 -8.64 14.36 -29.60
N LEU A 107 -8.39 13.06 -29.38
CA LEU A 107 -8.00 12.11 -30.42
C LEU A 107 -9.06 11.99 -31.52
N TYR A 108 -10.33 11.85 -31.14
CA TYR A 108 -11.45 11.80 -32.10
C TYR A 108 -11.54 13.09 -32.93
N SER A 109 -11.44 14.25 -32.27
CA SER A 109 -11.52 15.55 -32.92
C SER A 109 -10.33 15.79 -33.86
N ALA A 110 -9.12 15.40 -33.47
CA ALA A 110 -7.93 15.44 -34.29
C ALA A 110 -8.09 14.60 -35.56
N ARG A 111 -8.59 13.35 -35.42
CA ARG A 111 -8.84 12.47 -36.59
C ARG A 111 -9.96 12.96 -37.53
N LYS A 112 -10.86 13.83 -37.03
CA LYS A 112 -11.90 14.48 -37.81
C LYS A 112 -11.49 15.84 -38.35
N ASN A 113 -10.22 16.26 -38.17
CA ASN A 113 -9.71 17.59 -38.51
C ASN A 113 -10.51 18.74 -37.87
N ARG A 114 -11.12 18.47 -36.69
CA ARG A 114 -11.85 19.47 -35.90
C ARG A 114 -10.92 20.07 -34.85
N TYR A 115 -9.94 20.83 -35.30
CA TYR A 115 -8.84 21.30 -34.45
C TYR A 115 -9.30 22.23 -33.31
N GLY A 116 -10.32 23.06 -33.51
CA GLY A 116 -10.88 23.90 -32.45
C GLY A 116 -11.42 23.04 -31.27
N ALA A 117 -12.18 21.98 -31.59
CA ALA A 117 -12.66 21.04 -30.55
C ALA A 117 -11.50 20.25 -29.94
N MET A 118 -10.51 19.85 -30.72
CA MET A 118 -9.30 19.19 -30.22
C MET A 118 -8.59 20.05 -29.17
N TRP A 119 -8.45 21.35 -29.41
CA TRP A 119 -7.83 22.28 -28.47
C TRP A 119 -8.60 22.37 -27.16
N VAL A 120 -9.92 22.50 -27.21
CA VAL A 120 -10.75 22.53 -26.00
C VAL A 120 -10.53 21.27 -25.14
N TRP A 121 -10.58 20.10 -25.76
CA TRP A 121 -10.39 18.84 -25.07
C TRP A 121 -8.96 18.66 -24.56
N ALA A 122 -7.94 19.06 -25.33
CA ALA A 122 -6.55 18.99 -24.89
C ALA A 122 -6.27 19.93 -23.70
N LEU A 123 -6.87 21.12 -23.68
CA LEU A 123 -6.77 22.02 -22.52
C LEU A 123 -7.45 21.43 -21.28
N LEU A 124 -8.59 20.76 -21.43
CA LEU A 124 -9.23 20.05 -20.33
C LEU A 124 -8.36 18.90 -19.80
N VAL A 125 -7.69 18.15 -20.68
CA VAL A 125 -6.70 17.12 -20.29
C VAL A 125 -5.59 17.74 -19.44
N MET A 126 -4.97 18.82 -19.92
CA MET A 126 -3.88 19.50 -19.20
C MET A 126 -4.33 20.09 -17.85
N ALA A 127 -5.61 20.44 -17.72
CA ALA A 127 -6.18 20.98 -16.48
C ALA A 127 -6.41 19.92 -15.39
N THR A 128 -6.36 18.62 -15.72
CA THR A 128 -6.58 17.55 -14.71
C THR A 128 -5.38 17.31 -13.85
N LYS A 129 -4.17 17.33 -14.42
CA LYS A 129 -2.91 17.16 -13.66
C LYS A 129 -1.73 17.63 -14.51
N GLU A 130 -0.66 18.13 -13.89
CA GLU A 130 0.50 18.69 -14.58
C GLU A 130 1.13 17.74 -15.61
N GLU A 131 1.28 16.47 -15.26
CA GLU A 131 1.91 15.46 -16.12
C GLU A 131 1.06 15.07 -17.35
N MET A 132 -0.26 15.33 -17.33
CA MET A 132 -1.14 15.05 -18.45
C MET A 132 -0.80 15.91 -19.67
N ALA A 133 -0.08 17.01 -19.48
CA ALA A 133 0.47 17.80 -20.56
C ALA A 133 1.48 17.02 -21.45
N LEU A 134 2.18 16.03 -20.90
CA LEU A 134 3.06 15.17 -21.69
C LEU A 134 2.28 14.28 -22.66
N LEU A 135 1.05 13.89 -22.31
CA LEU A 135 0.18 13.14 -23.22
C LEU A 135 -0.37 14.00 -24.36
N THR A 136 -0.70 15.27 -24.08
CA THR A 136 -1.08 16.24 -25.14
C THR A 136 0.11 16.62 -26.00
N PHE A 137 1.33 16.65 -25.46
CA PHE A 137 2.56 16.77 -26.25
C PHE A 137 2.75 15.58 -27.18
N MET A 138 2.49 14.34 -26.73
CA MET A 138 2.53 13.17 -27.63
C MET A 138 1.47 13.24 -28.73
N LEU A 139 0.26 13.72 -28.43
CA LEU A 139 -0.76 14.00 -29.42
C LEU A 139 -0.27 15.05 -30.43
N ALA A 140 0.44 16.07 -29.96
CA ALA A 140 1.03 17.10 -30.83
C ALA A 140 2.08 16.50 -31.82
N LEU A 141 2.96 15.63 -31.31
CA LEU A 141 3.91 14.89 -32.16
C LEU A 141 3.19 14.01 -33.18
N TRP A 142 2.12 13.33 -32.78
CA TRP A 142 1.30 12.52 -33.66
C TRP A 142 0.68 13.37 -34.81
N LEU A 143 0.19 14.58 -34.49
CA LEU A 143 -0.34 15.53 -35.50
C LEU A 143 0.71 15.93 -36.53
N VAL A 144 1.94 16.19 -36.09
CA VAL A 144 3.05 16.58 -36.99
C VAL A 144 3.44 15.40 -37.86
N ILE A 145 3.65 14.21 -37.28
CA ILE A 145 4.26 13.07 -37.99
C ILE A 145 3.21 12.33 -38.86
N PHE A 146 2.06 12.00 -38.28
CA PHE A 146 1.04 11.15 -38.89
C PHE A 146 -0.17 11.95 -39.40
N GLY A 147 -0.57 13.00 -38.66
CA GLY A 147 -1.69 13.86 -39.03
C GLY A 147 -1.38 14.86 -40.16
N ARG A 148 -0.09 15.10 -40.42
CA ARG A 148 0.42 16.09 -41.38
C ARG A 148 -0.10 17.52 -41.14
N GLU A 149 -0.46 17.79 -39.87
CA GLU A 149 -0.97 19.11 -39.43
C GLU A 149 0.04 19.77 -38.48
N TRP A 150 1.12 20.26 -39.06
CA TRP A 150 2.27 20.78 -38.35
C TRP A 150 1.96 22.05 -37.53
N ARG A 151 1.02 22.91 -37.99
CA ARG A 151 0.70 24.18 -37.31
C ARG A 151 0.09 23.96 -35.97
N HIS A 152 -1.01 23.21 -35.91
CA HIS A 152 -1.67 22.85 -34.63
C HIS A 152 -0.79 21.93 -33.80
N GLY A 153 -0.01 21.03 -34.43
CA GLY A 153 0.92 20.15 -33.77
C GLY A 153 2.02 20.91 -33.02
N LEU A 154 2.75 21.82 -33.73
CA LEU A 154 3.81 22.61 -33.07
C LEU A 154 3.26 23.56 -32.01
N ALA A 155 2.10 24.18 -32.24
CA ALA A 155 1.45 25.04 -31.27
C ALA A 155 1.04 24.26 -30.02
N LEU A 156 0.44 23.07 -30.17
CA LEU A 156 0.05 22.22 -29.06
C LEU A 156 1.29 21.71 -28.30
N ALA A 157 2.36 21.32 -29.00
CA ALA A 157 3.62 20.92 -28.39
C ALA A 157 4.21 22.03 -27.50
N ALA A 158 4.24 23.26 -28.04
CA ALA A 158 4.75 24.41 -27.28
C ALA A 158 3.90 24.68 -26.03
N VAL A 159 2.57 24.70 -26.14
CA VAL A 159 1.67 24.93 -25.01
C VAL A 159 1.81 23.81 -23.98
N SER A 160 1.86 22.55 -24.39
CA SER A 160 2.01 21.39 -23.49
C SER A 160 3.33 21.43 -22.71
N LEU A 161 4.46 21.70 -23.37
CA LEU A 161 5.77 21.78 -22.73
C LEU A 161 5.87 23.00 -21.80
N VAL A 162 5.35 24.16 -22.21
CA VAL A 162 5.33 25.34 -21.33
C VAL A 162 4.48 25.07 -20.09
N TRP A 163 3.30 24.49 -20.25
CA TRP A 163 2.43 24.18 -19.12
C TRP A 163 3.09 23.18 -18.17
N TRP A 164 3.58 22.05 -18.70
CA TRP A 164 4.30 21.08 -17.90
C TRP A 164 5.50 21.69 -17.18
N GLY A 165 6.32 22.45 -17.89
CA GLY A 165 7.50 23.11 -17.31
C GLY A 165 7.15 24.10 -16.21
N VAL A 166 6.14 24.95 -16.43
CA VAL A 166 5.69 25.93 -15.42
C VAL A 166 5.08 25.22 -14.20
N ALA A 167 4.23 24.23 -14.42
CA ALA A 167 3.61 23.49 -13.32
C ALA A 167 4.67 22.75 -12.48
N THR A 168 5.53 21.96 -13.13
CA THR A 168 6.49 21.07 -12.46
C THR A 168 7.70 21.81 -11.86
N PHE A 169 8.23 22.84 -12.55
CA PHE A 169 9.49 23.49 -12.13
C PHE A 169 9.29 24.88 -11.54
N VAL A 170 8.10 25.45 -11.56
CA VAL A 170 7.83 26.78 -10.99
C VAL A 170 6.75 26.73 -9.92
N ILE A 171 5.58 26.18 -10.23
CA ILE A 171 4.43 26.20 -9.29
C ILE A 171 4.67 25.26 -8.14
N ILE A 172 4.88 23.96 -8.40
CA ILE A 172 5.06 22.94 -7.35
C ILE A 172 6.24 23.29 -6.42
N PRO A 173 7.48 23.57 -6.92
CA PRO A 173 8.60 23.85 -6.02
C PRO A 173 8.39 25.06 -5.12
N ARG A 174 7.71 26.11 -5.60
CA ARG A 174 7.39 27.28 -4.79
C ARG A 174 6.54 26.95 -3.56
N HIS A 175 5.61 26.01 -3.71
CA HIS A 175 4.71 25.63 -2.63
C HIS A 175 5.29 24.50 -1.77
N VAL A 176 6.11 23.59 -2.35
CA VAL A 176 6.84 22.55 -1.61
C VAL A 176 7.77 23.15 -0.57
N ILE A 177 8.57 24.15 -0.95
CA ILE A 177 9.48 24.84 -0.01
C ILE A 177 8.70 25.46 1.17
N GLN A 178 7.53 26.04 0.90
CA GLN A 178 6.68 26.64 1.93
C GLN A 178 6.04 25.60 2.83
N THR A 179 5.79 24.39 2.30
CA THR A 179 5.04 23.31 2.98
C THR A 179 5.96 22.39 3.76
N TYR A 180 7.04 21.92 3.13
CA TYR A 180 7.89 20.84 3.66
C TYR A 180 9.31 21.31 4.02
N GLY A 181 9.66 22.56 3.76
CA GLY A 181 10.98 23.11 4.05
C GLY A 181 12.13 22.52 3.22
N THR A 182 11.83 21.71 2.19
CA THR A 182 12.80 21.03 1.34
C THR A 182 12.68 21.50 -0.12
N GLU A 183 13.82 21.54 -0.86
CA GLU A 183 13.85 21.97 -2.27
C GLU A 183 13.50 20.86 -3.27
N GLY A 184 13.26 19.60 -2.83
CA GLY A 184 13.09 18.45 -3.70
C GLY A 184 11.65 18.10 -4.00
N ALA A 185 11.34 17.75 -5.25
CA ALA A 185 10.09 17.13 -5.61
C ALA A 185 10.07 15.67 -5.10
N PHE A 186 9.39 15.44 -4.00
CA PHE A 186 9.22 14.14 -3.30
C PHE A 186 8.90 12.95 -4.24
N TYR A 187 8.24 13.21 -5.36
CA TYR A 187 7.80 12.18 -6.29
C TYR A 187 8.92 11.45 -7.04
N PHE A 188 10.12 12.02 -7.16
CA PHE A 188 11.22 11.37 -7.88
C PHE A 188 11.91 10.28 -7.07
N GLN A 189 11.76 10.26 -5.75
CA GLN A 189 12.21 9.16 -4.89
C GLN A 189 11.56 7.80 -5.24
N ARG A 190 10.43 7.83 -5.97
CA ARG A 190 9.74 6.62 -6.45
C ARG A 190 10.48 5.85 -7.53
N TYR A 191 11.59 6.37 -8.07
CA TYR A 191 12.34 5.72 -9.14
C TYR A 191 13.58 4.98 -8.65
N GLY A 192 13.85 4.97 -7.33
CA GLY A 192 14.88 4.17 -6.69
C GLY A 192 16.25 4.34 -7.37
N GLU A 193 16.85 3.24 -7.81
CA GLU A 193 18.19 3.21 -8.44
C GLU A 193 18.33 4.06 -9.71
N LEU A 194 17.23 4.47 -10.34
CA LEU A 194 17.27 5.31 -11.54
C LEU A 194 17.53 6.79 -11.22
N GLY A 195 17.35 7.21 -9.96
CA GLY A 195 17.66 8.56 -9.47
C GLY A 195 16.47 9.30 -8.88
N ASP A 196 16.77 10.26 -8.01
CA ASP A 196 15.80 11.01 -7.21
C ASP A 196 15.44 12.38 -7.82
N SER A 197 15.89 12.63 -9.03
CA SER A 197 15.63 13.88 -9.76
C SER A 197 15.41 13.66 -11.26
N PRO A 198 14.64 14.55 -11.95
CA PRO A 198 14.43 14.43 -13.39
C PRO A 198 15.70 14.34 -14.23
N PRO A 199 16.78 15.11 -13.92
CA PRO A 199 18.03 14.99 -14.67
C PRO A 199 18.74 13.63 -14.46
N GLU A 200 18.71 13.09 -13.24
CA GLU A 200 19.31 11.79 -12.91
C GLU A 200 18.53 10.66 -13.60
N LEU A 201 17.19 10.69 -13.52
CA LEU A 201 16.35 9.75 -14.23
C LEU A 201 16.65 9.78 -15.75
N ALA A 202 16.67 10.96 -16.35
CA ALA A 202 16.98 11.12 -17.77
C ALA A 202 18.39 10.60 -18.11
N ARG A 203 19.38 10.85 -17.26
CA ARG A 203 20.74 10.33 -17.40
C ARG A 203 20.76 8.81 -17.32
N SER A 204 20.09 8.21 -16.32
CA SER A 204 20.04 6.76 -16.13
C SER A 204 19.38 6.05 -17.29
N LEU A 205 18.31 6.60 -17.86
CA LEU A 205 17.66 6.04 -19.07
C LEU A 205 18.63 5.92 -20.26
N VAL A 206 19.60 6.83 -20.38
CA VAL A 206 20.58 6.84 -21.49
C VAL A 206 21.83 6.04 -21.14
N THR A 207 22.33 6.15 -19.89
CA THR A 207 23.63 5.59 -19.49
C THR A 207 23.54 4.19 -18.90
N ARG A 208 22.35 3.78 -18.42
CA ARG A 208 22.13 2.45 -17.80
C ARG A 208 21.03 1.65 -18.51
N PRO A 209 21.09 1.42 -19.83
CA PRO A 209 20.03 0.72 -20.56
C PRO A 209 19.82 -0.73 -20.10
N GLY A 210 20.85 -1.37 -19.55
CA GLY A 210 20.75 -2.71 -18.97
C GLY A 210 19.85 -2.74 -17.73
N LEU A 211 20.01 -1.78 -16.80
CA LEU A 211 19.15 -1.62 -15.63
C LEU A 211 17.70 -1.33 -16.05
N VAL A 212 17.50 -0.40 -16.98
CA VAL A 212 16.16 -0.10 -17.50
C VAL A 212 15.49 -1.35 -18.09
N TRP A 213 16.24 -2.13 -18.85
CA TRP A 213 15.75 -3.40 -19.41
C TRP A 213 15.38 -4.41 -18.29
N GLN A 214 16.25 -4.57 -17.30
CA GLN A 214 16.00 -5.45 -16.16
C GLN A 214 14.69 -5.05 -15.44
N ILE A 215 14.53 -3.77 -15.09
CA ILE A 215 13.33 -3.25 -14.43
C ILE A 215 12.08 -3.53 -15.29
N VAL A 216 12.06 -3.13 -16.56
CA VAL A 216 10.88 -3.27 -17.44
C VAL A 216 10.51 -4.74 -17.69
N THR A 217 11.47 -5.64 -17.66
CA THR A 217 11.24 -7.08 -17.89
C THR A 217 10.94 -7.88 -16.64
N GLU A 218 10.85 -7.27 -15.49
CA GLU A 218 10.37 -7.95 -14.28
C GLU A 218 8.97 -8.55 -14.48
N PRO A 219 8.70 -9.74 -13.93
CA PRO A 219 7.44 -10.44 -14.16
C PRO A 219 6.19 -9.60 -13.85
N ALA A 220 6.20 -8.82 -12.77
CA ALA A 220 5.07 -7.97 -12.37
C ALA A 220 4.78 -6.88 -13.40
N ARG A 221 5.82 -6.24 -13.96
CA ARG A 221 5.70 -5.20 -15.00
C ARG A 221 5.27 -5.75 -16.34
N LEU A 222 5.74 -6.95 -16.71
CA LEU A 222 5.26 -7.64 -17.91
C LEU A 222 3.80 -8.06 -17.75
N GLN A 223 3.39 -8.52 -16.58
CA GLN A 223 2.00 -8.84 -16.26
C GLN A 223 1.11 -7.60 -16.36
N TYR A 224 1.56 -6.46 -15.86
CA TYR A 224 0.87 -5.18 -15.99
C TYR A 224 0.65 -4.79 -17.45
N LEU A 225 1.71 -4.84 -18.28
CA LEU A 225 1.59 -4.55 -19.72
C LEU A 225 0.64 -5.51 -20.43
N LEU A 226 0.74 -6.79 -20.13
CA LEU A 226 -0.13 -7.83 -20.67
C LEU A 226 -1.59 -7.58 -20.23
N GLY A 227 -1.80 -7.19 -18.99
CA GLY A 227 -3.12 -6.87 -18.43
C GLY A 227 -3.79 -5.71 -19.16
N LEU A 228 -3.06 -4.62 -19.43
CA LEU A 228 -3.57 -3.49 -20.21
C LEU A 228 -3.99 -3.90 -21.62
N LEU A 229 -3.20 -4.75 -22.28
CA LEU A 229 -3.51 -5.22 -23.63
C LEU A 229 -4.64 -6.25 -23.66
N LEU A 230 -4.69 -7.18 -22.69
CA LEU A 230 -5.76 -8.20 -22.57
C LEU A 230 -7.10 -7.55 -22.28
N SER A 231 -7.14 -6.49 -21.49
CA SER A 231 -8.35 -5.68 -21.25
C SER A 231 -8.97 -5.15 -22.55
N ALA A 232 -8.15 -4.97 -23.59
CA ALA A 232 -8.56 -4.56 -24.92
C ALA A 232 -8.33 -5.66 -25.98
N GLY A 233 -8.51 -6.93 -25.60
CA GLY A 233 -8.48 -8.06 -26.53
C GLY A 233 -7.13 -8.33 -27.18
N LEU A 234 -6.02 -7.88 -26.58
CA LEU A 234 -4.61 -8.10 -26.90
C LEU A 234 -4.20 -7.62 -28.31
N VAL A 235 -4.79 -8.16 -29.36
CA VAL A 235 -4.29 -8.02 -30.76
C VAL A 235 -4.65 -6.68 -31.38
N LEU A 236 -5.88 -6.19 -31.18
CA LEU A 236 -6.33 -4.97 -31.88
C LEU A 236 -5.50 -3.73 -31.57
N PRO A 237 -5.13 -3.44 -30.30
CA PRO A 237 -4.27 -2.27 -30.00
C PRO A 237 -2.90 -2.37 -30.65
N LEU A 238 -2.30 -3.56 -30.73
CA LEU A 238 -0.98 -3.79 -31.34
C LEU A 238 -0.95 -3.49 -32.83
N LEU A 239 -2.10 -3.49 -33.49
CA LEU A 239 -2.20 -3.11 -34.90
C LEU A 239 -2.12 -1.60 -35.14
N ALA A 240 -2.08 -0.77 -34.09
CA ALA A 240 -1.94 0.69 -34.19
C ALA A 240 -0.88 1.22 -33.18
N PRO A 241 0.39 0.80 -33.32
CA PRO A 241 1.44 1.15 -32.38
C PRO A 241 1.69 2.66 -32.27
N GLU A 242 1.49 3.43 -33.33
CA GLU A 242 1.63 4.89 -33.33
C GLU A 242 0.58 5.58 -32.43
N VAL A 243 -0.52 4.91 -32.10
CA VAL A 243 -1.53 5.41 -31.14
C VAL A 243 -1.16 4.97 -29.73
N LEU A 244 -0.68 3.72 -29.55
CA LEU A 244 -0.19 3.24 -28.27
C LEU A 244 0.99 4.08 -27.75
N LEU A 245 1.90 4.46 -28.63
CA LEU A 245 3.07 5.29 -28.27
C LEU A 245 2.69 6.65 -27.67
N LEU A 246 1.45 7.11 -27.85
CA LEU A 246 0.98 8.35 -27.21
C LEU A 246 0.91 8.24 -25.68
N SER A 247 0.76 7.03 -25.14
CA SER A 247 0.77 6.78 -23.69
C SER A 247 2.18 6.72 -23.09
N LEU A 248 3.22 6.73 -23.93
CA LEU A 248 4.58 6.39 -23.52
C LEU A 248 5.10 7.14 -22.29
N PRO A 249 4.91 8.46 -22.11
CA PRO A 249 5.40 9.16 -20.93
C PRO A 249 4.85 8.58 -19.62
N ILE A 250 3.55 8.39 -19.53
CA ILE A 250 2.92 7.86 -18.32
C ILE A 250 3.17 6.35 -18.18
N LEU A 251 3.17 5.62 -19.29
CA LEU A 251 3.47 4.19 -19.27
C LEU A 251 4.90 3.92 -18.76
N LEU A 252 5.88 4.72 -19.20
CA LEU A 252 7.25 4.64 -18.69
C LEU A 252 7.33 5.06 -17.23
N ALA A 253 6.64 6.14 -16.83
CA ALA A 253 6.60 6.56 -15.44
C ALA A 253 6.09 5.42 -14.53
N ASN A 254 5.04 4.70 -14.95
CA ASN A 254 4.52 3.56 -14.20
C ASN A 254 5.49 2.38 -14.19
N LEU A 255 6.05 2.01 -15.34
CA LEU A 255 6.94 0.83 -15.46
C LEU A 255 8.28 0.98 -14.76
N LEU A 256 8.80 2.21 -14.67
CA LEU A 256 10.10 2.49 -14.07
C LEU A 256 10.04 2.81 -12.58
N SER A 257 8.83 2.93 -12.04
CA SER A 257 8.64 3.20 -10.61
C SER A 257 9.04 2.00 -9.75
N ALA A 258 9.66 2.27 -8.60
CA ALA A 258 9.84 1.30 -7.53
C ALA A 258 8.55 1.16 -6.66
N TYR A 259 7.58 2.07 -6.84
CA TYR A 259 6.29 2.02 -6.13
C TYR A 259 5.31 1.12 -6.91
N ASP A 260 5.03 -0.06 -6.37
CA ASP A 260 4.24 -1.13 -7.01
C ASP A 260 2.81 -0.71 -7.39
N ALA A 261 2.18 0.17 -6.61
CA ALA A 261 0.85 0.71 -6.92
C ALA A 261 0.76 1.31 -8.33
N MET A 262 1.86 1.87 -8.87
CA MET A 262 1.87 2.50 -10.19
C MET A 262 1.73 1.50 -11.35
N TYR A 263 2.18 0.25 -11.17
CA TYR A 263 2.08 -0.82 -12.18
C TYR A 263 1.20 -2.01 -11.74
N SER A 264 0.46 -1.88 -10.65
CA SER A 264 -0.49 -2.92 -10.22
C SER A 264 -1.78 -2.97 -11.05
N GLY A 265 -2.18 -1.85 -11.67
CA GLY A 265 -3.49 -1.70 -12.31
C GLY A 265 -4.66 -1.53 -11.34
N ALA A 266 -4.40 -1.49 -10.04
CA ALA A 266 -5.39 -1.44 -8.96
C ALA A 266 -5.72 -0.02 -8.47
N PHE A 267 -4.99 0.99 -8.94
CA PHE A 267 -5.14 2.38 -8.56
C PHE A 267 -5.36 3.30 -9.77
N HIS A 268 -5.45 4.59 -9.53
CA HIS A 268 -5.71 5.60 -10.57
C HIS A 268 -4.59 5.78 -11.61
N TYR A 269 -3.35 5.33 -11.34
CA TYR A 269 -2.18 5.56 -12.20
C TYR A 269 -2.32 5.04 -13.63
N SER A 270 -3.07 3.95 -13.81
CA SER A 270 -3.26 3.32 -15.10
C SER A 270 -4.34 4.01 -15.96
N ALA A 271 -5.21 4.82 -15.36
CA ALA A 271 -6.34 5.45 -16.06
C ALA A 271 -5.88 6.27 -17.27
N ALA A 272 -4.76 6.99 -17.17
CA ALA A 272 -4.22 7.84 -18.22
C ALA A 272 -3.68 7.08 -19.45
N VAL A 273 -3.44 5.76 -19.32
CA VAL A 273 -2.98 4.90 -20.45
C VAL A 273 -4.17 4.38 -21.26
N VAL A 274 -5.30 4.14 -20.62
CA VAL A 274 -6.48 3.47 -21.21
C VAL A 274 -7.03 4.16 -22.47
N PRO A 275 -7.12 5.51 -22.58
CA PRO A 275 -7.61 6.18 -23.79
C PRO A 275 -6.85 5.76 -25.05
N PHE A 276 -5.55 5.56 -24.92
CA PHE A 276 -4.69 5.22 -26.05
C PHE A 276 -4.82 3.73 -26.43
N VAL A 277 -5.01 2.86 -25.45
CA VAL A 277 -5.26 1.42 -25.69
C VAL A 277 -6.58 1.24 -26.44
N ILE A 278 -7.65 1.92 -26.02
CA ILE A 278 -8.98 1.86 -26.66
C ILE A 278 -8.95 2.52 -28.04
N ALA A 279 -8.32 3.69 -28.18
CA ALA A 279 -8.18 4.33 -29.47
C ALA A 279 -7.36 3.49 -30.46
N ALA A 280 -6.28 2.85 -29.99
CA ALA A 280 -5.48 1.93 -30.78
C ALA A 280 -6.29 0.71 -31.24
N ALA A 281 -7.12 0.14 -30.35
CA ALA A 281 -8.02 -0.96 -30.71
C ALA A 281 -9.03 -0.53 -31.79
N ALA A 282 -9.61 0.67 -31.70
CA ALA A 282 -10.50 1.22 -32.72
C ALA A 282 -9.80 1.38 -34.10
N VAL A 283 -8.60 1.93 -34.10
CA VAL A 283 -7.79 2.10 -35.31
C VAL A 283 -7.35 0.76 -35.88
N GLY A 284 -6.95 -0.19 -34.98
CA GLY A 284 -6.57 -1.55 -35.39
C GLY A 284 -7.73 -2.29 -36.07
N LEU A 285 -8.93 -2.18 -35.53
CA LEU A 285 -10.14 -2.73 -36.18
C LEU A 285 -10.38 -2.10 -37.57
N GLY A 286 -10.22 -0.80 -37.67
CA GLY A 286 -10.29 -0.09 -38.97
C GLY A 286 -9.21 -0.56 -39.95
N ARG A 287 -7.99 -0.90 -39.49
CA ARG A 287 -6.92 -1.48 -40.33
C ARG A 287 -7.30 -2.86 -40.84
N ILE A 288 -7.79 -3.74 -39.98
CA ILE A 288 -8.35 -5.04 -40.44
C ILE A 288 -9.41 -4.77 -41.51
N GLY A 289 -10.29 -3.82 -41.29
CA GLY A 289 -11.31 -3.43 -42.27
C GLY A 289 -10.74 -3.02 -43.62
N ARG A 290 -9.68 -2.20 -43.65
CA ARG A 290 -9.00 -1.78 -44.90
C ARG A 290 -8.29 -2.94 -45.59
N TRP A 291 -7.60 -3.82 -44.84
CA TRP A 291 -6.89 -5.00 -45.37
C TRP A 291 -7.82 -6.01 -45.99
N THR A 292 -8.97 -6.22 -45.37
CA THR A 292 -9.96 -7.25 -45.78
C THR A 292 -11.02 -6.71 -46.76
N ARG A 293 -10.93 -5.44 -47.14
CA ARG A 293 -11.99 -4.73 -47.88
C ARG A 293 -12.39 -5.43 -49.19
N ASN A 294 -11.47 -6.10 -49.86
CA ASN A 294 -11.70 -6.83 -51.11
C ASN A 294 -12.02 -8.32 -50.91
N TRP A 295 -12.08 -8.81 -49.68
CA TRP A 295 -12.33 -10.21 -49.40
C TRP A 295 -13.82 -10.53 -49.44
N LYS A 296 -14.18 -11.71 -49.95
CA LYS A 296 -15.55 -12.15 -50.05
C LYS A 296 -16.29 -12.17 -48.67
N ASN A 297 -15.57 -12.56 -47.62
CA ASN A 297 -16.13 -12.72 -46.28
C ASN A 297 -15.81 -11.55 -45.32
N ARG A 298 -15.49 -10.37 -45.85
CA ARG A 298 -15.01 -9.19 -45.08
C ARG A 298 -15.89 -8.80 -43.88
N ARG A 299 -17.24 -8.96 -44.03
CA ARG A 299 -18.19 -8.64 -42.94
C ARG A 299 -18.05 -9.61 -41.77
N LEU A 300 -17.89 -10.92 -42.06
CA LEU A 300 -17.72 -11.96 -41.08
C LEU A 300 -16.38 -11.81 -40.34
N ILE A 301 -15.34 -11.36 -41.04
CA ILE A 301 -14.02 -11.12 -40.43
C ILE A 301 -14.11 -9.98 -39.41
N ILE A 302 -14.76 -8.86 -39.77
CA ILE A 302 -14.95 -7.74 -38.83
C ILE A 302 -15.81 -8.14 -37.63
N LEU A 303 -16.92 -8.82 -37.89
CA LEU A 303 -17.78 -9.33 -36.80
C LEU A 303 -17.02 -10.31 -35.92
N GLY A 304 -16.26 -11.24 -36.48
CA GLY A 304 -15.41 -12.17 -35.76
C GLY A 304 -14.34 -11.47 -34.94
N ALA A 305 -13.64 -10.47 -35.51
CA ALA A 305 -12.65 -9.69 -34.79
C ALA A 305 -13.27 -8.90 -33.61
N ALA A 306 -14.45 -8.30 -33.81
CA ALA A 306 -15.17 -7.60 -32.75
C ALA A 306 -15.65 -8.57 -31.64
N LEU A 307 -16.15 -9.75 -31.99
CA LEU A 307 -16.58 -10.75 -31.03
C LEU A 307 -15.41 -11.34 -30.24
N VAL A 308 -14.29 -11.65 -30.91
CA VAL A 308 -13.05 -12.13 -30.23
C VAL A 308 -12.52 -11.06 -29.26
N PHE A 309 -12.53 -9.81 -29.71
CA PHE A 309 -12.14 -8.68 -28.87
C PHE A 309 -13.04 -8.58 -27.62
N LEU A 310 -14.37 -8.61 -27.81
CA LEU A 310 -15.30 -8.54 -26.67
C LEU A 310 -15.16 -9.74 -25.74
N ALA A 311 -15.06 -10.95 -26.30
CA ALA A 311 -14.87 -12.15 -25.51
C ALA A 311 -13.58 -12.09 -24.68
N GLY A 312 -12.47 -11.66 -25.27
CA GLY A 312 -11.20 -11.46 -24.57
C GLY A 312 -11.32 -10.44 -23.45
N SER A 313 -11.93 -9.27 -23.73
CA SER A 313 -12.19 -8.24 -22.71
C SER A 313 -13.09 -8.76 -21.58
N MET A 314 -14.15 -9.51 -21.89
CA MET A 314 -15.06 -10.07 -20.89
C MET A 314 -14.38 -11.14 -20.05
N VAL A 315 -13.58 -12.03 -20.65
CA VAL A 315 -12.84 -13.06 -19.90
C VAL A 315 -11.84 -12.39 -18.95
N TYR A 316 -11.07 -11.42 -19.45
CA TYR A 316 -10.12 -10.71 -18.59
C TYR A 316 -10.83 -9.94 -17.49
N HIS A 317 -11.95 -9.26 -17.81
CA HIS A 317 -12.80 -8.57 -16.85
C HIS A 317 -13.36 -9.52 -15.79
N PHE A 318 -13.82 -10.72 -16.18
CA PHE A 318 -14.34 -11.69 -15.22
C PHE A 318 -13.33 -12.03 -14.11
N PHE A 319 -12.05 -12.15 -14.44
CA PHE A 319 -11.01 -12.46 -13.46
C PHE A 319 -10.47 -11.25 -12.71
N ASN A 320 -10.44 -10.06 -13.33
CA ASN A 320 -9.73 -8.88 -12.83
C ASN A 320 -10.60 -7.63 -12.68
N GLY A 321 -11.88 -7.70 -13.02
CA GLY A 321 -12.81 -6.56 -12.93
C GLY A 321 -13.55 -6.49 -11.60
N TYR A 322 -14.30 -5.39 -11.45
CA TYR A 322 -15.00 -5.02 -10.22
C TYR A 322 -16.53 -4.90 -10.37
N THR A 323 -17.11 -5.41 -11.44
CA THR A 323 -18.57 -5.46 -11.57
C THR A 323 -19.13 -6.70 -10.87
N PRO A 324 -20.45 -6.75 -10.58
CA PRO A 324 -21.09 -7.89 -9.89
C PRO A 324 -20.89 -9.28 -10.53
N VAL A 325 -20.48 -9.32 -11.81
CA VAL A 325 -20.17 -10.59 -12.51
C VAL A 325 -18.68 -10.95 -12.47
N ALA A 326 -17.82 -10.10 -11.90
CA ALA A 326 -16.38 -10.30 -11.84
C ALA A 326 -15.94 -10.87 -10.50
N LYS A 327 -14.80 -11.57 -10.49
CA LYS A 327 -14.28 -12.22 -9.29
C LYS A 327 -13.77 -11.27 -8.21
N LEU A 328 -13.36 -10.04 -8.58
CA LEU A 328 -12.86 -9.05 -7.61
C LEU A 328 -13.99 -8.10 -7.13
N PHE A 329 -15.23 -8.36 -7.52
CA PHE A 329 -16.36 -7.60 -7.01
C PHE A 329 -16.54 -7.81 -5.52
N TYR A 330 -16.78 -6.73 -4.82
CA TYR A 330 -17.18 -6.75 -3.42
C TYR A 330 -18.24 -5.65 -3.17
N TRP A 331 -19.14 -5.89 -2.24
CA TRP A 331 -19.93 -4.82 -1.65
C TRP A 331 -19.18 -4.26 -0.46
N PRO A 332 -19.05 -2.92 -0.32
CA PRO A 332 -18.55 -2.35 0.92
C PRO A 332 -19.39 -2.84 2.10
N ASP A 333 -18.73 -3.36 3.12
CA ASP A 333 -19.43 -3.79 4.33
C ASP A 333 -19.68 -2.56 5.22
N VAL A 334 -20.92 -2.04 5.16
CA VAL A 334 -21.35 -0.95 6.02
C VAL A 334 -21.86 -1.54 7.33
N THR A 335 -20.98 -1.65 8.30
CA THR A 335 -21.25 -2.21 9.62
C THR A 335 -22.06 -1.24 10.50
N GLU A 336 -22.53 -1.69 11.67
CA GLU A 336 -23.13 -0.81 12.67
C GLU A 336 -22.15 0.25 13.18
N HIS A 337 -20.85 -0.06 13.22
CA HIS A 337 -19.80 0.91 13.53
C HIS A 337 -19.83 2.12 12.57
N HIS A 338 -19.88 1.89 11.25
CA HIS A 338 -20.00 2.97 10.26
C HIS A 338 -21.31 3.78 10.44
N ARG A 339 -22.43 3.10 10.73
CA ARG A 339 -23.73 3.76 10.96
C ARG A 339 -23.75 4.57 12.25
N LEU A 340 -22.96 4.16 13.24
CA LEU A 340 -22.83 4.87 14.51
C LEU A 340 -22.16 6.22 14.33
N LEU A 341 -21.13 6.31 13.47
CA LEU A 341 -20.52 7.58 13.08
C LEU A 341 -21.58 8.56 12.55
N GLU A 342 -22.36 8.12 11.56
CA GLU A 342 -23.35 8.97 10.89
C GLU A 342 -24.52 9.37 11.81
N ARG A 343 -25.00 8.43 12.66
CA ARG A 343 -26.22 8.65 13.46
C ARG A 343 -25.96 9.30 14.81
N ARG A 344 -24.80 9.06 15.42
CA ARG A 344 -24.53 9.49 16.81
C ARG A 344 -23.43 10.54 16.89
N PHE A 345 -22.27 10.33 16.30
CA PHE A 345 -21.09 11.18 16.52
C PHE A 345 -21.05 12.41 15.61
N ALA A 346 -21.16 12.23 14.30
CA ALA A 346 -21.09 13.36 13.36
C ALA A 346 -22.13 14.46 13.64
N PRO A 347 -23.40 14.14 13.98
CA PRO A 347 -24.40 15.19 14.28
C PRO A 347 -24.15 16.01 15.56
N GLN A 348 -23.29 15.53 16.45
CA GLN A 348 -22.95 16.27 17.67
C GLN A 348 -21.90 17.37 17.43
N ILE A 349 -21.19 17.31 16.31
CA ILE A 349 -20.12 18.25 15.97
C ILE A 349 -20.71 19.39 15.13
N PRO A 350 -20.72 20.66 15.62
CA PRO A 350 -21.27 21.78 14.87
C PRO A 350 -20.56 21.95 13.50
N ASP A 351 -21.31 22.34 12.45
CA ASP A 351 -20.77 22.48 11.09
C ASP A 351 -19.61 23.49 11.00
N GLY A 352 -19.66 24.57 11.78
CA GLY A 352 -18.60 25.59 11.81
C GLY A 352 -17.44 25.29 12.76
N ALA A 353 -17.48 24.17 13.50
CA ALA A 353 -16.42 23.83 14.46
C ALA A 353 -15.12 23.42 13.77
N VAL A 354 -14.00 23.79 14.34
CA VAL A 354 -12.68 23.29 13.95
C VAL A 354 -12.50 21.89 14.54
N LEU A 355 -12.30 20.91 13.69
CA LEU A 355 -12.24 19.49 14.06
C LEU A 355 -10.83 18.92 13.87
N SER A 356 -10.38 18.08 14.82
CA SER A 356 -9.27 17.14 14.60
C SER A 356 -9.82 15.71 14.61
N THR A 357 -9.41 14.88 13.65
CA THR A 357 -9.92 13.51 13.56
C THR A 357 -8.89 12.55 12.98
N THR A 358 -9.02 11.24 13.29
CA THR A 358 -8.17 10.19 12.74
C THR A 358 -8.32 10.07 11.22
N ALA A 359 -7.26 9.66 10.54
CA ALA A 359 -7.18 9.60 9.07
C ALA A 359 -8.37 8.89 8.40
N PRO A 360 -8.88 7.73 8.89
CA PRO A 360 -10.03 7.05 8.28
C PRO A 360 -11.34 7.86 8.33
N LEU A 361 -11.52 8.70 9.35
CA LEU A 361 -12.71 9.54 9.50
C LEU A 361 -12.63 10.84 8.69
N PHE A 362 -11.42 11.27 8.37
CA PHE A 362 -11.18 12.55 7.73
C PHE A 362 -12.01 12.77 6.46
N PRO A 363 -12.09 11.83 5.49
CA PRO A 363 -12.89 12.00 4.28
C PRO A 363 -14.40 12.10 4.50
N HIS A 364 -14.90 11.60 5.65
CA HIS A 364 -16.32 11.63 5.99
C HIS A 364 -16.73 12.94 6.68
N LEU A 365 -15.77 13.71 7.18
CA LEU A 365 -15.98 14.91 8.01
C LEU A 365 -15.27 16.15 7.45
N ASP A 366 -14.65 16.07 6.27
CA ASP A 366 -13.81 17.11 5.67
C ASP A 366 -14.59 18.31 5.11
N HIS A 367 -15.92 18.25 5.08
CA HIS A 367 -16.80 19.32 4.60
C HIS A 367 -16.90 20.46 5.60
N ARG A 368 -15.72 20.99 6.01
CA ARG A 368 -15.53 22.03 7.02
C ARG A 368 -14.48 23.02 6.57
N GLU A 369 -14.59 24.26 7.05
CA GLU A 369 -13.59 25.28 6.73
C GLU A 369 -12.18 24.89 7.24
N ARG A 370 -12.13 24.31 8.46
CA ARG A 370 -10.87 23.81 9.05
C ARG A 370 -11.03 22.43 9.67
N ILE A 371 -10.18 21.53 9.26
CA ILE A 371 -10.07 20.18 9.81
C ILE A 371 -8.60 19.78 9.89
N TYR A 372 -8.22 19.14 10.99
CA TYR A 372 -6.88 18.62 11.23
C TYR A 372 -6.90 17.09 11.21
N GLN A 373 -5.80 16.51 10.74
CA GLN A 373 -5.57 15.10 10.95
C GLN A 373 -4.93 14.91 12.32
N TYR A 374 -5.56 14.13 13.17
CA TYR A 374 -5.05 13.80 14.49
C TYR A 374 -3.65 13.14 14.39
N PRO A 375 -2.65 13.50 15.24
CA PRO A 375 -2.76 14.18 16.54
C PRO A 375 -2.63 15.71 16.50
N VAL A 376 -2.64 16.35 15.34
CA VAL A 376 -2.60 17.81 15.25
C VAL A 376 -3.93 18.36 15.74
N VAL A 377 -3.93 19.07 16.86
CA VAL A 377 -5.15 19.63 17.46
C VAL A 377 -5.20 21.17 17.47
N GLU A 378 -4.03 21.84 17.40
CA GLU A 378 -3.88 23.29 17.34
C GLU A 378 -5.04 24.09 17.98
N ASP A 379 -5.84 24.77 17.14
CA ASP A 379 -7.02 25.52 17.56
C ASP A 379 -8.34 24.73 17.41
N ALA A 380 -8.27 23.38 17.29
CA ALA A 380 -9.47 22.56 17.19
C ALA A 380 -10.39 22.74 18.41
N ASP A 381 -11.70 22.86 18.15
CA ASP A 381 -12.74 22.89 19.18
C ASP A 381 -13.17 21.48 19.57
N TRP A 382 -13.06 20.55 18.63
CA TRP A 382 -13.51 19.17 18.75
C TRP A 382 -12.44 18.19 18.29
N VAL A 383 -12.39 17.02 18.94
CA VAL A 383 -11.61 15.87 18.48
C VAL A 383 -12.52 14.66 18.39
N LEU A 384 -12.53 13.97 17.24
CA LEU A 384 -13.20 12.69 17.08
C LEU A 384 -12.17 11.63 16.68
N LEU A 385 -12.04 10.61 17.52
CA LEU A 385 -11.15 9.48 17.29
C LEU A 385 -11.96 8.23 16.97
N ASP A 386 -11.45 7.42 16.06
CA ASP A 386 -11.80 6.01 15.92
C ASP A 386 -10.62 5.18 16.42
N ALA A 387 -10.76 4.69 17.63
CA ALA A 387 -9.75 3.85 18.29
C ALA A 387 -9.74 2.42 17.75
N GLY A 388 -10.81 1.98 17.07
CA GLY A 388 -10.94 0.65 16.48
C GLY A 388 -10.30 0.51 15.10
N SER A 389 -9.94 1.63 14.47
CA SER A 389 -9.32 1.60 13.15
C SER A 389 -7.81 1.84 13.21
N PHE A 390 -7.09 1.16 12.31
CA PHE A 390 -5.67 1.45 12.12
C PHE A 390 -5.53 2.80 11.39
N ALA A 391 -5.08 3.81 12.14
CA ALA A 391 -4.66 5.10 11.56
C ALA A 391 -3.26 4.98 10.94
N GLU A 392 -2.84 5.99 10.18
CA GLU A 392 -1.47 6.08 9.62
C GLU A 392 -0.39 6.31 10.70
N MET A 393 -0.78 6.23 11.97
CA MET A 393 0.07 6.34 13.15
C MET A 393 0.11 5.02 13.93
N HIS A 394 1.21 4.81 14.65
CA HIS A 394 1.26 3.69 15.59
C HIS A 394 0.16 3.83 16.66
N PRO A 395 -0.59 2.76 16.99
CA PRO A 395 -1.68 2.83 17.98
C PRO A 395 -1.26 3.34 19.36
N ALA A 396 0.00 3.09 19.76
CA ALA A 396 0.56 3.63 21.01
C ALA A 396 0.61 5.15 20.99
N ASP A 397 1.05 5.76 19.86
CA ASP A 397 1.17 7.21 19.73
C ASP A 397 -0.22 7.88 19.73
N VAL A 398 -1.22 7.22 19.09
CA VAL A 398 -2.62 7.68 19.13
C VAL A 398 -3.13 7.68 20.57
N ARG A 399 -2.82 6.63 21.32
CA ARG A 399 -3.22 6.50 22.74
C ARG A 399 -2.50 7.49 23.62
N GLU A 400 -1.20 7.67 23.48
CA GLU A 400 -0.40 8.63 24.24
C GLU A 400 -0.90 10.06 24.01
N ALA A 401 -1.12 10.45 22.75
CA ALA A 401 -1.67 11.76 22.42
C ALA A 401 -3.08 11.99 23.01
N TYR A 402 -3.92 10.95 23.07
CA TYR A 402 -5.20 11.01 23.75
C TYR A 402 -5.03 11.22 25.27
N ASP A 403 -4.16 10.47 25.91
CA ASP A 403 -3.90 10.55 27.34
C ASP A 403 -3.36 11.96 27.70
N ASP A 404 -2.50 12.55 26.85
CA ASP A 404 -2.02 13.93 27.00
C ASP A 404 -3.15 14.97 26.92
N LEU A 405 -4.08 14.81 25.97
CA LEU A 405 -5.24 15.70 25.88
C LEU A 405 -6.08 15.63 27.16
N ILE A 406 -6.36 14.45 27.66
CA ILE A 406 -7.14 14.26 28.90
C ILE A 406 -6.38 14.81 30.12
N ALA A 407 -5.08 14.52 30.23
CA ALA A 407 -4.23 15.01 31.33
C ALA A 407 -4.13 16.53 31.37
N SER A 408 -4.25 17.21 30.22
CA SER A 408 -4.24 18.67 30.13
C SER A 408 -5.40 19.34 30.91
N GLY A 409 -6.50 18.60 31.16
CA GLY A 409 -7.73 19.12 31.78
C GLY A 409 -8.50 20.11 30.93
N LEU A 410 -8.10 20.34 29.68
CA LEU A 410 -8.75 21.26 28.72
C LEU A 410 -9.76 20.57 27.81
N TRP A 411 -9.84 19.25 27.84
CA TRP A 411 -10.70 18.46 26.98
C TRP A 411 -11.71 17.63 27.79
N CYS A 412 -12.95 17.70 27.40
CA CYS A 412 -14.07 16.98 27.98
C CYS A 412 -14.43 15.80 27.08
N ILE A 413 -14.50 14.58 27.62
CA ILE A 413 -15.10 13.46 26.90
C ILE A 413 -16.61 13.68 26.87
N VAL A 414 -17.15 14.01 25.71
CA VAL A 414 -18.58 14.29 25.51
C VAL A 414 -19.35 13.00 25.31
N ASP A 415 -18.78 12.10 24.50
CA ASP A 415 -19.40 10.82 24.13
C ASP A 415 -18.35 9.79 23.74
N ALA A 416 -18.62 8.51 24.02
CA ALA A 416 -17.75 7.41 23.58
C ALA A 416 -18.55 6.11 23.45
N ALA A 417 -18.42 5.41 22.32
CA ALA A 417 -19.04 4.12 22.06
C ALA A 417 -18.34 3.42 20.90
N ASP A 418 -18.22 2.12 20.95
CA ASP A 418 -17.73 1.24 19.87
C ASP A 418 -16.43 1.74 19.23
N GLY A 419 -15.43 2.09 20.06
CA GLY A 419 -14.16 2.63 19.59
C GLY A 419 -14.15 4.12 19.26
N TYR A 420 -15.29 4.76 19.08
CA TYR A 420 -15.36 6.21 18.91
C TYR A 420 -15.23 6.95 20.22
N VAL A 421 -14.43 8.03 20.23
CA VAL A 421 -14.32 8.99 21.33
C VAL A 421 -14.47 10.40 20.79
N LEU A 422 -15.43 11.14 21.32
CA LEU A 422 -15.69 12.52 20.99
C LEU A 422 -15.27 13.44 22.16
N LEU A 423 -14.35 14.35 21.87
CA LEU A 423 -13.86 15.33 22.83
C LEU A 423 -14.27 16.74 22.41
N GLU A 424 -14.62 17.57 23.36
CA GLU A 424 -14.86 19.00 23.21
C GLU A 424 -13.81 19.79 24.00
N ARG A 425 -13.25 20.84 23.39
CA ARG A 425 -12.30 21.73 24.07
C ARG A 425 -13.03 22.63 25.06
N ARG A 426 -13.15 22.18 26.26
CA ARG A 426 -13.62 22.96 27.42
C ARG A 426 -13.04 22.39 28.70
N PRO A 427 -12.74 23.23 29.71
CA PRO A 427 -12.25 22.71 30.98
C PRO A 427 -13.27 21.72 31.59
N VAL A 428 -12.78 20.59 32.11
CA VAL A 428 -13.59 19.53 32.71
C VAL A 428 -14.42 20.09 33.91
N ALA A 429 -13.90 21.12 34.59
CA ALA A 429 -14.56 21.81 35.70
C ALA A 429 -15.59 22.87 35.27
N ALA A 430 -15.83 23.06 33.96
CA ALA A 430 -16.81 24.10 33.50
C ALA A 430 -18.24 23.68 33.85
N GLU A 431 -18.99 24.60 34.47
CA GLU A 431 -20.40 24.37 34.86
C GLU A 431 -21.36 24.42 33.64
N SER A 432 -20.90 24.86 32.47
CA SER A 432 -21.70 25.04 31.26
C SER A 432 -21.55 23.87 30.31
N GLY A 433 -22.66 23.21 29.95
CA GLY A 433 -22.70 22.10 28.97
C GLY A 433 -23.07 20.74 29.61
N PRO A 434 -23.14 19.66 28.80
CA PRO A 434 -23.33 18.30 29.29
C PRO A 434 -22.20 17.89 30.24
N ALA A 435 -22.48 17.01 31.19
CA ALA A 435 -21.45 16.51 32.09
C ALA A 435 -20.37 15.74 31.32
N CYS A 436 -19.09 16.02 31.61
CA CYS A 436 -17.97 15.28 31.04
C CYS A 436 -17.95 13.85 31.60
N LEU A 437 -17.74 12.87 30.73
CA LEU A 437 -17.42 11.52 31.17
C LEU A 437 -16.04 11.53 31.83
N GLN A 438 -15.94 10.89 32.99
CA GLN A 438 -14.68 10.82 33.74
C GLN A 438 -13.81 9.65 33.28
N VAL A 439 -14.43 8.63 32.71
CA VAL A 439 -13.79 7.44 32.17
C VAL A 439 -14.54 7.01 30.90
N LEU A 440 -13.87 6.27 30.05
CA LEU A 440 -14.51 5.66 28.88
C LEU A 440 -15.58 4.66 29.35
N PRO A 441 -16.83 4.76 28.84
CA PRO A 441 -17.91 3.87 29.24
C PRO A 441 -17.69 2.45 28.70
N ASP A 442 -18.36 1.47 29.31
CA ASP A 442 -18.24 0.06 28.88
C ASP A 442 -18.64 -0.16 27.40
N GLU A 443 -19.59 0.63 26.90
CA GLU A 443 -20.00 0.65 25.48
C GLU A 443 -18.87 1.02 24.52
N PHE A 444 -17.88 1.79 24.98
CA PHE A 444 -16.72 2.14 24.16
C PHE A 444 -15.94 0.89 23.73
N TYR A 445 -15.82 -0.12 24.58
CA TYR A 445 -15.01 -1.31 24.33
C TYR A 445 -15.70 -2.36 23.46
N SER A 446 -16.90 -2.09 22.93
CA SER A 446 -17.63 -3.04 22.07
C SER A 446 -16.89 -3.36 20.77
N PHE A 447 -16.08 -2.44 20.22
CA PHE A 447 -15.25 -2.67 19.04
C PHE A 447 -14.25 -3.82 19.21
N ALA A 448 -13.79 -4.07 20.44
CA ALA A 448 -12.86 -5.15 20.79
C ALA A 448 -13.56 -6.39 21.35
N ARG A 449 -14.89 -6.47 21.32
CA ARG A 449 -15.68 -7.58 21.88
C ARG A 449 -16.55 -8.25 20.83
N SER A 450 -16.82 -9.54 21.01
CA SER A 450 -17.74 -10.28 20.17
C SER A 450 -18.78 -11.00 21.02
N GLU A 451 -20.06 -10.73 20.80
CA GLU A 451 -21.16 -11.42 21.48
C GLU A 451 -21.38 -12.84 20.92
N ALA A 452 -21.07 -13.07 19.65
CA ALA A 452 -21.30 -14.34 18.98
C ALA A 452 -20.12 -14.66 18.06
N TYR A 453 -19.06 -15.25 18.63
CA TYR A 453 -17.92 -15.66 17.83
C TYR A 453 -18.14 -17.05 17.22
N ARG A 454 -17.71 -17.19 15.94
CA ARG A 454 -17.64 -18.47 15.24
C ARG A 454 -16.36 -18.45 14.41
N PRO A 455 -15.22 -18.80 15.03
CA PRO A 455 -13.95 -18.73 14.32
C PRO A 455 -13.92 -19.70 13.13
N GLN A 456 -13.31 -19.28 12.05
CA GLN A 456 -13.05 -20.10 10.88
C GLN A 456 -12.18 -21.31 11.25
N PHE A 457 -11.22 -21.08 12.14
CA PHE A 457 -10.32 -22.09 12.67
C PHE A 457 -10.49 -22.18 14.18
N ARG A 458 -11.10 -23.25 14.64
CA ARG A 458 -11.30 -23.47 16.08
C ARG A 458 -10.05 -24.06 16.69
N LEU A 459 -9.52 -23.37 17.70
CA LEU A 459 -8.29 -23.74 18.41
C LEU A 459 -8.35 -23.21 19.84
N GLU A 460 -8.39 -24.11 20.82
CA GLU A 460 -8.35 -23.70 22.22
C GLU A 460 -6.95 -23.94 22.81
N ALA A 461 -6.32 -22.85 23.25
CA ALA A 461 -5.00 -22.89 23.88
C ALA A 461 -4.92 -21.93 25.05
N ASP A 462 -4.47 -22.42 26.21
CA ASP A 462 -4.27 -21.63 27.41
C ASP A 462 -2.86 -21.08 27.49
N PHE A 463 -2.73 -19.82 27.85
CA PHE A 463 -1.45 -19.16 28.08
C PHE A 463 -1.30 -18.78 29.55
N GLY A 464 -0.39 -19.48 30.25
CA GLY A 464 -0.08 -19.27 31.65
C GLY A 464 -1.27 -19.46 32.61
N GLY A 465 -2.36 -20.10 32.16
CA GLY A 465 -3.61 -20.20 32.91
C GLY A 465 -4.33 -18.85 33.11
N GLN A 466 -3.94 -17.79 32.34
CA GLN A 466 -4.48 -16.45 32.51
C GLN A 466 -5.44 -16.05 31.37
N VAL A 467 -5.04 -16.28 30.12
CA VAL A 467 -5.86 -16.03 28.94
C VAL A 467 -5.91 -17.26 28.07
N ARG A 468 -7.02 -17.43 27.37
CA ARG A 468 -7.27 -18.52 26.43
C ARG A 468 -7.53 -17.97 25.04
N LEU A 469 -6.81 -18.49 24.05
CA LEU A 469 -7.19 -18.37 22.65
C LEU A 469 -8.32 -19.34 22.36
N LEU A 470 -9.39 -18.88 21.71
CA LEU A 470 -10.60 -19.64 21.36
C LEU A 470 -10.65 -20.02 19.89
N GLY A 471 -9.78 -19.45 19.10
CA GLY A 471 -9.71 -19.65 17.65
C GLY A 471 -9.34 -18.37 16.90
N TYR A 472 -9.34 -18.46 15.57
CA TYR A 472 -8.98 -17.34 14.72
C TYR A 472 -9.64 -17.40 13.36
N ASP A 473 -9.72 -16.24 12.69
CA ASP A 473 -10.08 -16.07 11.28
C ASP A 473 -8.89 -15.53 10.51
N LEU A 474 -8.68 -16.01 9.28
CA LEU A 474 -7.78 -15.34 8.36
C LEU A 474 -8.57 -14.28 7.57
N THR A 475 -8.05 -13.07 7.60
CA THR A 475 -8.51 -12.00 6.71
C THR A 475 -7.57 -11.93 5.51
N SER A 476 -8.10 -11.80 4.30
CA SER A 476 -7.27 -11.78 3.11
C SER A 476 -7.75 -10.77 2.09
N VAL A 477 -6.82 -10.02 1.52
CA VAL A 477 -7.04 -9.13 0.39
C VAL A 477 -6.42 -9.77 -0.84
N ARG A 478 -7.26 -10.53 -1.56
CA ARG A 478 -6.87 -11.35 -2.71
C ARG A 478 -6.08 -10.57 -3.78
N GLN A 479 -6.52 -9.35 -4.06
CA GLN A 479 -5.94 -8.50 -5.10
C GLN A 479 -4.46 -8.22 -4.87
N TRP A 480 -4.02 -8.14 -3.61
CA TRP A 480 -2.65 -7.82 -3.23
C TRP A 480 -1.94 -8.97 -2.52
N GLN A 481 -2.57 -10.15 -2.45
CA GLN A 481 -2.07 -11.32 -1.73
C GLN A 481 -1.67 -11.01 -0.28
N ARG A 482 -2.45 -10.13 0.38
CA ARG A 482 -2.23 -9.76 1.77
C ARG A 482 -3.07 -10.62 2.70
N VAL A 483 -2.48 -11.03 3.81
CA VAL A 483 -3.13 -11.85 4.84
C VAL A 483 -2.99 -11.17 6.19
N GLY A 484 -4.09 -11.14 6.93
CA GLY A 484 -4.16 -10.76 8.33
C GLY A 484 -4.79 -11.88 9.17
N VAL A 485 -4.86 -11.66 10.46
CA VAL A 485 -5.49 -12.60 11.37
C VAL A 485 -6.32 -11.87 12.41
N ARG A 486 -7.51 -12.37 12.65
CA ARG A 486 -8.38 -11.99 13.77
C ARG A 486 -8.38 -13.11 14.78
N LEU A 487 -7.98 -12.82 16.02
CA LEU A 487 -7.83 -13.76 17.11
C LEU A 487 -8.94 -13.55 18.15
N TYR A 488 -9.52 -14.63 18.63
CA TYR A 488 -10.58 -14.61 19.63
C TYR A 488 -10.04 -15.10 20.97
N TRP A 489 -10.16 -14.28 21.99
CA TRP A 489 -9.59 -14.49 23.30
C TRP A 489 -10.64 -14.47 24.38
N THR A 490 -10.35 -15.12 25.50
CA THR A 490 -11.11 -14.94 26.75
C THR A 490 -10.19 -14.95 27.95
N ARG A 491 -10.57 -14.23 28.98
CA ARG A 491 -9.91 -14.31 30.28
C ARG A 491 -10.40 -15.55 31.02
N ILE A 492 -9.49 -16.34 31.58
CA ILE A 492 -9.84 -17.58 32.33
C ILE A 492 -10.46 -17.20 33.65
N ALA A 493 -11.63 -17.81 33.99
CA ALA A 493 -12.34 -17.55 35.21
C ALA A 493 -11.55 -18.09 36.45
N GLY A 494 -11.55 -17.33 37.54
CA GLY A 494 -10.87 -17.72 38.80
C GLY A 494 -9.42 -17.26 38.91
N VAL A 495 -8.86 -16.65 37.85
CA VAL A 495 -7.60 -15.91 37.99
C VAL A 495 -7.86 -14.67 38.83
N ARG A 496 -7.09 -14.47 39.91
CA ARG A 496 -7.14 -13.21 40.66
C ARG A 496 -6.98 -12.03 39.73
N ASP A 497 -7.73 -10.97 39.99
CA ASP A 497 -7.54 -9.72 39.26
C ASP A 497 -6.05 -9.42 39.22
N LEU A 498 -5.49 -9.37 38.03
CA LEU A 498 -4.14 -8.83 37.85
C LEU A 498 -4.21 -7.41 38.42
N PRO A 499 -3.51 -7.12 39.54
CA PRO A 499 -3.49 -5.74 39.98
C PRO A 499 -3.01 -4.90 38.84
N ALA A 500 -3.68 -3.79 38.53
CA ALA A 500 -3.24 -2.85 37.49
C ALA A 500 -1.77 -2.42 37.66
N GLU A 501 -1.25 -2.57 38.89
CA GLU A 501 0.16 -2.34 39.27
C GLU A 501 1.14 -3.40 38.71
N GLN A 502 0.68 -4.58 38.26
CA GLN A 502 1.54 -5.66 37.76
C GLN A 502 1.71 -5.61 36.21
N GLY A 503 1.01 -4.72 35.54
CA GLY A 503 1.05 -4.54 34.08
C GLY A 503 0.18 -5.53 33.31
N ASP A 504 -0.03 -5.23 32.05
CA ASP A 504 -0.86 -5.99 31.13
C ASP A 504 -0.09 -7.10 30.42
N LEU A 505 -0.83 -8.12 29.95
CA LEU A 505 -0.28 -9.12 29.06
C LEU A 505 -0.13 -8.56 27.66
N GLN A 506 0.98 -8.86 27.01
CA GLN A 506 1.18 -8.53 25.62
C GLN A 506 0.83 -9.73 24.73
N LEU A 507 -0.21 -9.59 23.93
CA LEU A 507 -0.58 -10.58 22.91
C LEU A 507 0.40 -10.46 21.74
N TYR A 508 0.98 -11.58 21.33
CA TYR A 508 2.08 -11.60 20.38
C TYR A 508 1.84 -12.61 19.25
N PRO A 509 0.88 -12.34 18.32
CA PRO A 509 0.78 -13.09 17.07
C PRO A 509 1.92 -12.70 16.14
N PHE A 510 2.45 -13.66 15.37
CA PHE A 510 3.51 -13.41 14.42
C PHE A 510 3.45 -14.41 13.27
N TRP A 511 4.06 -14.03 12.15
CA TRP A 511 4.11 -14.86 10.96
C TRP A 511 5.48 -15.46 10.74
N LEU A 512 5.51 -16.74 10.36
CA LEU A 512 6.72 -17.49 10.05
C LEU A 512 6.71 -17.93 8.59
N GLY A 513 7.86 -17.88 7.93
CA GLY A 513 8.09 -18.48 6.63
C GLY A 513 8.34 -20.01 6.71
N PRO A 514 8.50 -20.66 5.55
CA PRO A 514 8.73 -22.11 5.45
C PRO A 514 9.91 -22.60 6.28
N ASN A 515 10.96 -21.79 6.38
CA ASN A 515 12.20 -22.13 7.10
C ASN A 515 12.16 -21.70 8.58
N GLY A 516 10.99 -21.29 9.11
CA GLY A 516 10.85 -20.79 10.47
C GLY A 516 11.44 -19.39 10.68
N VAL A 517 11.70 -18.65 9.61
CA VAL A 517 12.11 -17.25 9.67
C VAL A 517 10.90 -16.41 10.02
N VAL A 518 11.04 -15.44 10.93
CA VAL A 518 9.99 -14.47 11.26
C VAL A 518 9.77 -13.56 10.07
N LEU A 519 8.55 -13.51 9.56
CA LEU A 519 8.14 -12.65 8.44
C LEU A 519 7.55 -11.34 8.91
N GLU A 520 6.76 -11.37 9.99
CA GLU A 520 6.05 -10.20 10.52
C GLU A 520 5.77 -10.39 12.01
N THR A 521 5.83 -9.31 12.79
CA THR A 521 5.58 -9.29 14.23
C THR A 521 4.69 -8.12 14.63
N PRO A 522 4.15 -8.06 15.87
CA PRO A 522 3.36 -6.92 16.34
C PRO A 522 4.12 -5.59 16.39
N GLU A 523 5.44 -5.57 16.45
CA GLU A 523 6.24 -4.33 16.36
C GLU A 523 6.16 -3.72 14.96
N GLN A 524 6.04 -4.56 13.94
CA GLN A 524 5.90 -4.13 12.55
C GLN A 524 4.43 -3.92 12.17
N ARG A 525 3.54 -4.68 12.79
CA ARG A 525 2.10 -4.69 12.51
C ARG A 525 1.32 -4.76 13.83
N PRO A 526 1.21 -3.62 14.55
CA PRO A 526 0.65 -3.60 15.89
C PRO A 526 -0.83 -3.98 15.90
N LEU A 527 -1.23 -4.66 16.98
CA LEU A 527 -2.63 -4.83 17.35
C LEU A 527 -3.15 -3.50 17.91
N VAL A 528 -4.34 -3.09 17.49
CA VAL A 528 -4.94 -1.82 17.94
C VAL A 528 -5.62 -1.97 19.29
N GLU A 529 -6.38 -3.04 19.46
CA GLU A 529 -7.28 -3.25 20.59
C GLU A 529 -6.59 -3.25 21.96
N PRO A 530 -5.39 -3.88 22.15
CA PRO A 530 -4.74 -3.91 23.44
C PRO A 530 -4.33 -2.54 24.01
N TYR A 531 -4.10 -1.54 23.14
CA TYR A 531 -3.78 -0.18 23.60
C TYR A 531 -4.98 0.54 24.21
N TRP A 532 -6.20 0.19 23.81
CA TRP A 532 -7.43 0.78 24.33
C TRP A 532 -8.18 -0.12 25.28
N TYR A 533 -8.11 -1.44 25.10
CA TYR A 533 -8.74 -2.45 25.92
C TYR A 533 -7.70 -3.46 26.43
N PRO A 534 -6.82 -3.05 27.36
CA PRO A 534 -5.77 -3.89 27.91
C PRO A 534 -6.35 -5.09 28.68
N THR A 535 -5.55 -6.14 28.83
CA THR A 535 -5.99 -7.42 29.42
C THR A 535 -6.46 -7.29 30.88
N SER A 536 -6.00 -6.27 31.62
CA SER A 536 -6.46 -5.95 32.97
C SER A 536 -7.94 -5.54 33.01
N LEU A 537 -8.49 -4.97 31.96
CA LEU A 537 -9.90 -4.57 31.85
C LEU A 537 -10.83 -5.68 31.40
N TRP A 538 -10.30 -6.82 30.91
CA TRP A 538 -11.12 -7.91 30.40
C TRP A 538 -11.94 -8.58 31.51
N LYS A 539 -13.21 -8.84 31.21
CA LYS A 539 -14.11 -9.51 32.11
C LYS A 539 -14.05 -11.03 31.92
N PRO A 540 -14.10 -11.85 32.98
CA PRO A 540 -14.15 -13.30 32.82
C PRO A 540 -15.34 -13.75 31.96
N GLY A 541 -15.07 -14.58 30.93
CA GLY A 541 -16.09 -15.16 30.07
C GLY A 541 -16.55 -14.29 28.91
N GLU A 542 -16.09 -13.04 28.80
CA GLU A 542 -16.28 -12.28 27.55
C GLU A 542 -15.31 -12.76 26.46
N VAL A 543 -15.70 -12.57 25.23
CA VAL A 543 -14.84 -12.85 24.05
C VAL A 543 -14.26 -11.54 23.57
N VAL A 544 -12.95 -11.40 23.66
CA VAL A 544 -12.19 -10.26 23.16
C VAL A 544 -11.60 -10.61 21.81
N VAL A 545 -11.66 -9.67 20.89
CA VAL A 545 -11.15 -9.81 19.53
C VAL A 545 -9.94 -8.90 19.37
N THR A 546 -8.88 -9.42 18.76
CA THR A 546 -7.73 -8.62 18.33
C THR A 546 -7.41 -8.92 16.87
N GLU A 547 -7.04 -7.91 16.12
CA GLU A 547 -6.78 -8.05 14.68
C GLU A 547 -5.39 -7.55 14.31
N MET A 548 -4.65 -8.41 13.60
CA MET A 548 -3.43 -8.07 12.89
C MET A 548 -3.81 -7.85 11.42
N LEU A 549 -3.67 -6.62 10.94
CA LEU A 549 -4.16 -6.21 9.64
C LEU A 549 -3.46 -6.94 8.47
N PRO A 550 -4.16 -7.12 7.33
CA PRO A 550 -3.60 -7.82 6.17
C PRO A 550 -2.34 -7.16 5.61
N TRP A 551 -1.29 -7.96 5.41
CA TRP A 551 -0.03 -7.55 4.82
C TRP A 551 0.51 -8.62 3.86
N ASP A 552 1.49 -8.24 3.03
CA ASP A 552 2.20 -9.18 2.17
C ASP A 552 3.25 -9.93 3.00
N ILE A 553 2.94 -11.18 3.29
CA ILE A 553 3.80 -12.10 4.05
C ILE A 553 4.34 -13.24 3.18
N GLY A 554 4.26 -13.09 1.85
CA GLY A 554 4.72 -14.09 0.89
C GLY A 554 3.69 -15.18 0.58
N SER A 555 4.10 -16.15 -0.23
CA SER A 555 3.22 -17.21 -0.74
C SER A 555 3.00 -18.38 0.22
N GLU A 556 3.90 -18.62 1.16
CA GLU A 556 3.82 -19.67 2.18
C GLU A 556 4.14 -19.09 3.54
N PHE A 557 3.28 -19.33 4.53
CA PHE A 557 3.40 -18.74 5.85
C PHE A 557 2.76 -19.60 6.94
N ARG A 558 3.15 -19.36 8.18
CA ARG A 558 2.63 -20.02 9.37
C ARG A 558 2.18 -19.00 10.38
N LEU A 559 1.01 -19.22 10.96
CA LEU A 559 0.56 -18.44 12.12
C LEU A 559 1.17 -19.00 13.39
N ALA A 560 1.80 -18.14 14.15
CA ALA A 560 2.30 -18.41 15.47
C ALA A 560 1.77 -17.39 16.48
N VAL A 561 1.60 -17.82 17.74
CA VAL A 561 1.06 -16.98 18.81
C VAL A 561 1.83 -17.19 20.09
N ALA A 562 2.25 -16.12 20.72
CA ALA A 562 2.77 -16.11 22.08
C ALA A 562 1.99 -15.10 22.92
N VAL A 563 2.13 -15.19 24.23
CA VAL A 563 1.68 -14.18 25.19
C VAL A 563 2.83 -13.88 26.12
N LEU A 564 3.14 -12.60 26.29
CA LEU A 564 4.18 -12.13 27.17
C LEU A 564 3.55 -11.56 28.44
N GLY A 565 4.16 -11.86 29.58
CA GLY A 565 3.83 -11.22 30.84
C GLY A 565 4.39 -9.80 30.92
N PRO A 566 4.03 -9.04 31.95
CA PRO A 566 4.44 -7.64 32.10
C PRO A 566 5.95 -7.40 32.13
N GLU A 567 6.71 -8.41 32.56
CA GLU A 567 8.19 -8.36 32.57
C GLU A 567 8.83 -8.83 31.25
N GLY A 568 8.01 -9.05 30.19
CA GLY A 568 8.47 -9.58 28.91
C GLY A 568 8.77 -11.08 28.93
N ASN A 569 8.47 -11.79 30.02
CA ASN A 569 8.60 -13.23 30.09
C ASN A 569 7.45 -13.91 29.34
N ARG A 570 7.75 -14.99 28.63
CA ARG A 570 6.73 -15.76 27.90
C ARG A 570 5.92 -16.62 28.85
N LEU A 571 4.60 -16.58 28.66
CA LEU A 571 3.71 -17.51 29.36
C LEU A 571 3.76 -18.89 28.71
N GLY A 572 3.69 -19.93 29.53
CA GLY A 572 3.59 -21.31 29.04
C GLY A 572 2.27 -21.52 28.30
N VAL A 573 2.31 -22.25 27.16
CA VAL A 573 1.11 -22.57 26.37
C VAL A 573 0.74 -24.04 26.52
N GLU A 574 -0.56 -24.33 26.72
CA GLU A 574 -1.15 -25.66 26.71
C GLU A 574 -2.25 -25.70 25.64
N VAL A 575 -2.11 -26.57 24.62
CA VAL A 575 -3.13 -26.79 23.61
C VAL A 575 -4.19 -27.72 24.15
N LEU A 576 -5.43 -27.26 24.24
CA LEU A 576 -6.56 -28.02 24.79
C LEU A 576 -7.38 -28.69 23.67
N GLU A 577 -7.66 -27.99 22.59
CA GLU A 577 -8.41 -28.48 21.44
C GLU A 577 -7.87 -27.87 20.14
N ALA A 578 -7.68 -28.71 19.11
CA ALA A 578 -7.39 -28.29 17.74
C ALA A 578 -8.29 -29.13 16.81
N ALA A 579 -9.36 -28.53 16.29
CA ALA A 579 -10.46 -29.29 15.70
C ALA A 579 -10.14 -29.99 14.37
N ASP A 580 -9.42 -29.33 13.45
CA ASP A 580 -9.31 -29.80 12.06
C ASP A 580 -7.85 -29.86 11.52
N TYR A 581 -6.87 -29.46 12.32
CA TYR A 581 -5.45 -29.40 11.91
C TYR A 581 -4.53 -29.36 13.13
N PRO A 582 -3.32 -29.90 13.01
CA PRO A 582 -2.41 -29.97 14.14
C PRO A 582 -1.89 -28.59 14.54
N ALA A 583 -2.15 -28.20 15.79
CA ALA A 583 -1.51 -27.06 16.44
C ALA A 583 -0.52 -27.59 17.49
N TYR A 584 0.62 -26.95 17.61
CA TYR A 584 1.72 -27.42 18.43
C TYR A 584 2.21 -26.36 19.41
N ALA A 585 2.34 -26.73 20.68
CA ALA A 585 3.15 -26.00 21.63
C ALA A 585 4.63 -26.21 21.29
N MET A 586 5.33 -25.14 21.02
CA MET A 586 6.73 -25.18 20.55
C MET A 586 7.69 -24.93 21.71
N GLU A 587 8.83 -25.55 21.66
CA GLU A 587 10.01 -25.48 22.54
C GLU A 587 9.75 -24.99 23.98
N GLY A 588 9.68 -25.93 24.91
CA GLY A 588 9.38 -25.61 26.33
C GLY A 588 8.01 -24.97 26.53
N SER A 589 7.08 -25.15 25.59
CA SER A 589 5.72 -24.60 25.64
C SER A 589 5.67 -23.06 25.72
N SER A 590 6.62 -22.35 25.11
CA SER A 590 6.70 -20.89 25.22
C SER A 590 5.98 -20.12 24.11
N TRP A 591 5.46 -20.81 23.09
CA TRP A 591 4.64 -20.26 22.02
C TRP A 591 3.88 -21.36 21.28
N LEU A 592 2.82 -20.95 20.59
CA LEU A 592 1.93 -21.81 19.83
C LEU A 592 2.17 -21.65 18.34
N ARG A 593 2.41 -22.75 17.62
CA ARG A 593 2.27 -22.81 16.16
C ARG A 593 0.85 -23.23 15.85
N ALA A 594 0.04 -22.32 15.32
CA ALA A 594 -1.38 -22.56 15.10
C ALA A 594 -1.64 -23.36 13.83
N ALA A 595 -1.12 -22.93 12.67
CA ALA A 595 -1.26 -23.64 11.39
C ALA A 595 -0.31 -23.11 10.33
N ALA A 596 -0.18 -23.87 9.22
CA ALA A 596 0.55 -23.47 8.02
C ALA A 596 -0.41 -23.23 6.85
N PHE A 597 -0.07 -22.26 6.00
CA PHE A 597 -0.91 -21.81 4.89
C PHE A 597 -0.09 -21.51 3.65
N GLU A 598 -0.73 -21.62 2.49
CA GLU A 598 -0.18 -21.23 1.19
C GLU A 598 -1.21 -20.47 0.33
N TRP A 599 -0.72 -19.60 -0.55
CA TRP A 599 -1.53 -19.02 -1.60
C TRP A 599 -1.60 -19.94 -2.82
N VAL A 600 -2.81 -20.43 -3.15
CA VAL A 600 -3.07 -21.23 -4.35
C VAL A 600 -4.22 -20.62 -5.12
N ASP A 601 -4.01 -20.27 -6.38
CA ASP A 601 -5.03 -19.66 -7.26
C ASP A 601 -5.71 -18.42 -6.66
N GLY A 602 -4.98 -17.63 -5.89
CA GLY A 602 -5.49 -16.44 -5.21
C GLY A 602 -6.42 -16.73 -4.04
N GLN A 603 -6.29 -17.88 -3.41
CA GLN A 603 -6.95 -18.25 -2.16
C GLN A 603 -5.95 -18.78 -1.18
N VAL A 604 -6.11 -18.44 0.09
CA VAL A 604 -5.32 -19.03 1.17
C VAL A 604 -5.84 -20.44 1.46
N ARG A 605 -4.94 -21.41 1.45
CA ARG A 605 -5.26 -22.81 1.78
C ARG A 605 -4.42 -23.28 2.96
N LEU A 606 -5.01 -24.14 3.76
CA LEU A 606 -4.33 -24.82 4.83
C LEU A 606 -3.35 -25.86 4.25
N VAL A 607 -2.14 -25.92 4.82
CA VAL A 607 -1.11 -26.89 4.45
C VAL A 607 -0.91 -27.87 5.61
N ASP A 608 -0.97 -29.16 5.32
CA ASP A 608 -0.60 -30.19 6.30
C ASP A 608 0.93 -30.30 6.37
N GLU A 609 1.50 -29.83 7.46
CA GLU A 609 2.94 -29.83 7.68
C GLU A 609 3.31 -30.74 8.85
N SER A 610 3.85 -31.89 8.54
CA SER A 610 4.42 -32.82 9.52
C SER A 610 5.93 -32.65 9.73
N ALA A 611 6.59 -31.72 9.00
CA ALA A 611 8.04 -31.61 8.98
C ALA A 611 8.63 -30.83 10.15
N THR A 612 9.62 -31.40 10.82
CA THR A 612 10.44 -30.72 11.84
C THR A 612 11.45 -29.79 11.14
N LEU A 613 11.51 -28.54 11.57
CA LEU A 613 12.48 -27.57 11.08
C LEU A 613 13.91 -28.02 11.48
N GLN A 614 14.75 -28.31 10.48
CA GLN A 614 16.17 -28.61 10.69
C GLN A 614 17.02 -27.35 10.44
N PHE A 615 18.03 -27.16 11.29
CA PHE A 615 18.97 -26.08 11.08
C PHE A 615 20.39 -26.49 11.52
N ALA A 616 21.40 -25.98 10.80
CA ALA A 616 22.80 -26.21 11.09
C ALA A 616 23.44 -24.90 11.60
N PRO A 617 23.89 -24.81 12.85
CA PRO A 617 24.51 -23.60 13.38
C PRO A 617 25.87 -23.34 12.76
N LEU A 618 26.12 -22.07 12.38
CA LEU A 618 27.45 -21.60 11.92
C LEU A 618 28.30 -21.09 13.09
N ALA A 619 27.69 -20.39 14.04
CA ALA A 619 28.35 -19.83 15.22
C ALA A 619 27.33 -19.57 16.33
N GLU A 620 27.79 -19.56 17.58
CA GLU A 620 26.95 -19.29 18.76
C GLU A 620 27.61 -18.22 19.64
N PHE A 621 26.87 -17.15 19.90
CA PHE A 621 27.29 -16.02 20.74
C PHE A 621 26.60 -16.07 22.10
N GLY A 622 27.37 -15.84 23.17
CA GLY A 622 26.85 -15.78 24.53
C GLY A 622 26.17 -17.05 25.02
N GLY A 623 26.40 -18.21 24.34
CA GLY A 623 25.73 -19.47 24.65
C GLY A 623 24.22 -19.48 24.38
N ASN A 624 23.72 -18.54 23.57
CA ASN A 624 22.27 -18.34 23.39
C ASN A 624 21.85 -17.88 21.99
N LEU A 625 22.64 -17.05 21.32
CA LEU A 625 22.33 -16.51 19.99
C LEU A 625 23.14 -17.26 18.93
N THR A 626 22.45 -17.97 18.05
CA THR A 626 23.06 -18.80 17.03
C THR A 626 22.86 -18.19 15.64
N LEU A 627 23.95 -18.03 14.88
CA LEU A 627 23.88 -17.73 13.46
C LEU A 627 23.60 -19.02 12.70
N ALA A 628 22.48 -19.08 12.00
CA ALA A 628 22.05 -20.23 11.21
C ALA A 628 22.46 -20.12 9.74
N GLY A 629 22.67 -18.92 9.21
CA GLY A 629 23.05 -18.67 7.83
C GLY A 629 23.31 -17.20 7.56
N TYR A 630 23.92 -16.91 6.41
CA TYR A 630 24.11 -15.56 5.90
C TYR A 630 24.12 -15.52 4.38
N ASP A 631 23.88 -14.32 3.81
CA ASP A 631 24.05 -14.02 2.40
C ASP A 631 24.54 -12.58 2.22
N LEU A 632 25.17 -12.28 1.06
CA LEU A 632 25.79 -11.00 0.77
C LEU A 632 25.35 -10.49 -0.60
N GLU A 633 24.89 -9.24 -0.68
CA GLU A 633 24.41 -8.63 -1.92
C GLU A 633 24.96 -7.20 -2.07
N PRO A 634 25.73 -6.92 -3.15
CA PRO A 634 26.23 -7.84 -4.17
C PRO A 634 27.36 -8.77 -3.65
N ASP A 635 27.50 -9.93 -4.27
CA ASP A 635 28.58 -10.90 -3.95
C ASP A 635 29.98 -10.37 -4.30
N LYS A 636 30.08 -9.35 -5.15
CA LYS A 636 31.30 -8.70 -5.64
C LYS A 636 31.14 -7.18 -5.61
N PRO A 637 31.19 -6.58 -4.44
CA PRO A 637 30.99 -5.15 -4.30
C PRO A 637 32.13 -4.32 -4.93
N VAL A 638 31.77 -3.11 -5.38
CA VAL A 638 32.71 -2.10 -5.84
C VAL A 638 32.71 -0.88 -4.89
N PRO A 639 33.74 -0.02 -4.91
CA PRO A 639 33.77 1.19 -4.09
C PRO A 639 32.52 2.06 -4.34
N GLY A 640 31.90 2.52 -3.27
CA GLY A 640 30.65 3.28 -3.31
C GLY A 640 29.37 2.46 -3.30
N ASP A 641 29.44 1.14 -3.34
CA ASP A 641 28.26 0.27 -3.25
C ASP A 641 27.68 0.22 -1.83
N GLU A 642 26.42 -0.09 -1.76
CA GLU A 642 25.74 -0.59 -0.57
C GLU A 642 25.86 -2.10 -0.51
N LEU A 643 26.61 -2.62 0.47
CA LEU A 643 26.71 -4.04 0.73
C LEU A 643 25.60 -4.44 1.73
N ALA A 644 24.58 -5.13 1.27
CA ALA A 644 23.58 -5.74 2.14
C ALA A 644 24.13 -7.06 2.72
N VAL A 645 24.14 -7.17 4.03
CA VAL A 645 24.53 -8.34 4.80
C VAL A 645 23.28 -8.96 5.40
N TRP A 646 22.86 -10.09 4.90
CA TRP A 646 21.72 -10.84 5.39
C TRP A 646 22.17 -11.90 6.37
N LEU A 647 21.54 -11.95 7.55
CA LEU A 647 21.84 -12.87 8.63
C LEU A 647 20.58 -13.59 9.07
N SER A 648 20.68 -14.89 9.31
CA SER A 648 19.60 -15.67 9.92
C SER A 648 20.00 -16.09 11.32
N TRP A 649 19.35 -15.50 12.29
CA TRP A 649 19.62 -15.72 13.71
C TRP A 649 18.60 -16.64 14.36
N ARG A 650 19.00 -17.33 15.42
CA ARG A 650 18.10 -18.12 16.24
C ARG A 650 18.55 -18.07 17.70
N ARG A 651 17.58 -17.88 18.61
CA ARG A 651 17.83 -18.02 20.03
C ARG A 651 17.60 -19.46 20.47
N GLN A 652 18.49 -20.02 21.26
CA GLN A 652 18.35 -21.40 21.80
C GLN A 652 18.24 -21.38 23.31
N GLY A 653 18.50 -20.66 24.09
CA GLY A 653 18.45 -20.70 25.56
C GLY A 653 17.28 -19.92 26.17
N PRO A 654 17.38 -19.56 27.42
CA PRO A 654 16.38 -18.74 28.11
C PRO A 654 16.23 -17.37 27.46
N ALA A 655 15.15 -16.64 27.78
CA ALA A 655 14.95 -15.29 27.32
C ALA A 655 16.15 -14.41 27.70
N LEU A 656 16.52 -13.52 26.77
CA LEU A 656 17.56 -12.54 27.03
C LEU A 656 17.04 -11.46 27.97
N ALA A 657 17.84 -11.06 28.95
CA ALA A 657 17.44 -10.04 29.90
C ALA A 657 17.52 -8.61 29.32
N ARG A 658 18.21 -8.46 28.18
CA ARG A 658 18.47 -7.16 27.52
C ARG A 658 18.34 -7.30 26.03
N ASP A 659 18.21 -6.15 25.36
CA ASP A 659 18.29 -6.07 23.90
C ASP A 659 19.75 -5.88 23.49
N TYR A 660 20.17 -6.64 22.49
CA TYR A 660 21.51 -6.58 21.92
C TYR A 660 21.45 -6.03 20.51
N THR A 661 22.52 -5.38 20.10
CA THR A 661 22.71 -4.81 18.77
C THR A 661 23.75 -5.62 18.01
N VAL A 662 23.50 -5.89 16.74
CA VAL A 662 24.46 -6.51 15.85
C VAL A 662 25.41 -5.45 15.33
N PHE A 663 26.71 -5.71 15.37
CA PHE A 663 27.68 -4.93 14.62
C PHE A 663 28.13 -5.67 13.38
N VAL A 664 28.31 -4.94 12.29
CA VAL A 664 28.84 -5.45 11.02
C VAL A 664 29.97 -4.51 10.59
N HIS A 665 31.21 -4.98 10.68
CA HIS A 665 32.41 -4.19 10.42
C HIS A 665 33.18 -4.73 9.22
N LEU A 666 33.58 -3.86 8.32
CA LEU A 666 34.48 -4.18 7.22
C LEU A 666 35.89 -3.71 7.60
N LEU A 667 36.84 -4.64 7.61
CA LEU A 667 38.25 -4.37 7.94
C LEU A 667 39.15 -4.55 6.71
N ASP A 668 40.18 -3.72 6.63
CA ASP A 668 41.26 -3.85 5.64
C ASP A 668 42.29 -4.94 6.01
N GLY A 669 43.33 -5.12 5.18
CA GLY A 669 44.40 -6.07 5.43
C GLY A 669 45.28 -5.76 6.63
N ALA A 670 45.21 -4.54 7.21
CA ALA A 670 45.91 -4.17 8.43
C ALA A 670 45.00 -4.38 9.69
N GLY A 671 43.73 -4.74 9.50
CA GLY A 671 42.75 -4.92 10.57
C GLY A 671 42.08 -3.61 11.00
N GLU A 672 42.25 -2.53 10.24
CA GLU A 672 41.56 -1.26 10.51
C GLU A 672 40.15 -1.26 9.90
N ARG A 673 39.19 -0.70 10.67
CA ARG A 673 37.79 -0.63 10.23
C ARG A 673 37.59 0.46 9.18
N VAL A 674 37.21 0.08 7.97
CA VAL A 674 37.00 0.97 6.82
C VAL A 674 35.52 1.32 6.59
N ALA A 675 34.59 0.45 7.04
CA ALA A 675 33.15 0.70 6.98
C ALA A 675 32.42 -0.10 8.07
N GLN A 676 31.16 0.28 8.37
CA GLN A 676 30.33 -0.43 9.33
C GLN A 676 28.84 -0.29 8.99
N GLY A 677 28.03 -1.23 9.52
CA GLY A 677 26.56 -1.24 9.38
C GLY A 677 25.89 -1.85 10.61
N ASP A 678 26.10 -1.20 11.78
CA ASP A 678 25.55 -1.67 13.05
C ASP A 678 24.05 -1.35 13.15
N GLY A 679 23.27 -2.21 13.82
CA GLY A 679 21.86 -1.97 14.01
C GLY A 679 21.15 -2.97 14.92
N VAL A 680 19.96 -2.62 15.37
CA VAL A 680 19.04 -3.54 16.03
C VAL A 680 18.62 -4.59 15.00
N PRO A 681 18.67 -5.89 15.34
CA PRO A 681 18.35 -6.94 14.36
C PRO A 681 16.92 -6.84 13.84
N GLY A 682 16.74 -7.21 12.59
CA GLY A 682 15.45 -7.28 11.88
C GLY A 682 15.56 -6.84 10.42
N TYR A 683 14.58 -7.22 9.61
CA TYR A 683 14.53 -6.91 8.18
C TYR A 683 13.43 -5.89 7.84
N LEU A 684 12.19 -6.16 8.22
CA LEU A 684 11.04 -5.26 7.98
C LEU A 684 10.85 -4.22 9.09
N GLY A 685 11.70 -4.25 10.10
CA GLY A 685 11.73 -3.38 11.25
C GLY A 685 12.53 -4.01 12.40
N PRO A 686 12.86 -3.26 13.45
CA PRO A 686 13.63 -3.78 14.58
C PRO A 686 12.86 -4.89 15.32
N VAL A 687 13.53 -6.00 15.59
CA VAL A 687 13.01 -7.12 16.40
C VAL A 687 13.87 -7.26 17.66
N PRO A 688 13.51 -6.62 18.79
CA PRO A 688 14.29 -6.64 20.00
C PRO A 688 14.63 -8.05 20.48
N THR A 689 15.88 -8.32 20.83
CA THR A 689 16.35 -9.69 21.11
C THR A 689 15.71 -10.32 22.34
N ARG A 690 15.28 -9.53 23.33
CA ARG A 690 14.54 -10.03 24.50
C ARG A 690 13.18 -10.67 24.13
N LEU A 691 12.60 -10.26 22.98
CA LEU A 691 11.31 -10.76 22.49
C LEU A 691 11.47 -12.04 21.64
N TRP A 692 12.69 -12.43 21.30
CA TRP A 692 12.91 -13.58 20.43
C TRP A 692 12.42 -14.87 21.08
N LEU A 693 11.65 -15.63 20.32
CA LEU A 693 11.14 -16.92 20.73
C LEU A 693 12.20 -18.02 20.52
N PRO A 694 12.32 -19.00 21.43
CA PRO A 694 13.29 -20.08 21.25
C PRO A 694 12.97 -20.90 19.99
N GLY A 695 13.99 -21.24 19.22
CA GLY A 695 13.87 -22.03 18.00
C GLY A 695 13.33 -21.30 16.76
N VAL A 696 12.81 -20.08 16.93
CA VAL A 696 12.34 -19.24 15.82
C VAL A 696 13.52 -18.51 15.18
N SER A 697 13.61 -18.53 13.87
CA SER A 697 14.64 -17.82 13.12
C SER A 697 14.21 -16.36 12.86
N VAL A 698 15.10 -15.44 13.14
CA VAL A 698 14.94 -14.01 12.84
C VAL A 698 15.81 -13.66 11.66
N LEU A 699 15.20 -13.16 10.58
CA LEU A 699 15.92 -12.61 9.43
C LEU A 699 16.34 -11.18 9.75
N ASP A 700 17.60 -10.88 9.52
CA ASP A 700 18.24 -9.66 9.89
C ASP A 700 19.01 -9.09 8.70
N ARG A 701 18.88 -7.77 8.45
CA ARG A 701 19.52 -7.13 7.31
C ARG A 701 20.27 -5.89 7.76
N HIS A 702 21.57 -5.89 7.49
CA HIS A 702 22.44 -4.73 7.71
C HIS A 702 22.97 -4.20 6.38
N VAL A 703 23.15 -2.88 6.29
CA VAL A 703 23.72 -2.22 5.12
C VAL A 703 25.04 -1.59 5.50
N VAL A 704 26.09 -1.98 4.82
CA VAL A 704 27.43 -1.40 4.94
C VAL A 704 27.69 -0.54 3.71
N LEU A 705 27.76 0.78 3.90
CA LEU A 705 28.12 1.72 2.83
C LEU A 705 29.61 1.69 2.58
N LEU A 706 30.04 1.24 1.42
CA LEU A 706 31.43 1.22 1.05
C LEU A 706 31.92 2.63 0.66
N PRO A 707 33.06 3.13 1.21
CA PRO A 707 33.62 4.39 0.76
C PRO A 707 33.88 4.40 -0.76
N ALA A 708 33.56 5.52 -1.42
CA ALA A 708 33.76 5.66 -2.86
C ALA A 708 35.26 5.64 -3.26
N ASP A 709 36.15 5.90 -2.33
CA ASP A 709 37.62 5.86 -2.47
C ASP A 709 38.22 4.60 -1.89
N LEU A 710 37.43 3.58 -1.56
CA LEU A 710 37.91 2.32 -1.01
C LEU A 710 38.85 1.62 -2.01
N PRO A 711 40.12 1.31 -1.64
CA PRO A 711 41.04 0.65 -2.57
C PRO A 711 40.58 -0.74 -2.98
N ALA A 712 40.83 -1.12 -4.21
CA ALA A 712 40.62 -2.50 -4.63
C ALA A 712 41.51 -3.45 -3.81
N GLY A 713 40.94 -4.52 -3.27
CA GLY A 713 41.65 -5.42 -2.37
C GLY A 713 40.81 -6.46 -1.67
N GLN A 714 41.44 -7.16 -0.72
CA GLN A 714 40.79 -8.13 0.15
C GLN A 714 40.41 -7.46 1.46
N TYR A 715 39.16 -7.68 1.90
CA TYR A 715 38.60 -7.12 3.12
C TYR A 715 37.96 -8.24 3.95
N SER A 716 38.02 -8.12 5.28
CA SER A 716 37.36 -9.06 6.19
C SER A 716 36.06 -8.46 6.70
N LEU A 717 34.96 -9.20 6.54
CA LEU A 717 33.66 -8.83 7.09
C LEU A 717 33.46 -9.52 8.44
N LEU A 718 33.44 -8.72 9.51
CA LEU A 718 33.24 -9.19 10.89
C LEU A 718 31.86 -8.88 11.38
N ILE A 719 31.26 -9.81 12.11
CA ILE A 719 29.99 -9.61 12.82
C ILE A 719 30.11 -10.00 14.30
N GLY A 720 29.23 -9.45 15.10
CA GLY A 720 29.10 -9.81 16.52
C GLY A 720 27.97 -9.04 17.18
N TRP A 721 27.89 -9.19 18.49
CA TRP A 721 26.82 -8.64 19.29
C TRP A 721 27.38 -7.76 20.41
N TYR A 722 26.70 -6.67 20.73
CA TYR A 722 27.04 -5.85 21.89
C TYR A 722 25.77 -5.33 22.60
N ASP A 723 25.90 -5.09 23.88
CA ASP A 723 24.91 -4.36 24.67
C ASP A 723 25.04 -2.86 24.37
N PRO A 724 24.02 -2.19 23.83
CA PRO A 724 24.12 -0.78 23.46
C PRO A 724 24.26 0.17 24.66
N GLU A 725 23.90 -0.27 25.88
CA GLU A 725 24.02 0.54 27.10
C GLU A 725 25.43 0.47 27.69
N THR A 726 26.06 -0.72 27.68
CA THR A 726 27.35 -0.96 28.32
C THR A 726 28.52 -1.03 27.36
N GLY A 727 28.27 -1.30 26.08
CA GLY A 727 29.27 -1.62 25.07
C GLY A 727 29.88 -3.01 25.20
N GLU A 728 29.42 -3.83 26.15
CA GLU A 728 29.92 -5.18 26.39
C GLU A 728 29.53 -6.09 25.21
N ARG A 729 30.48 -6.86 24.70
CA ARG A 729 30.28 -7.78 23.57
C ARG A 729 29.99 -9.19 24.04
N LEU A 730 29.14 -9.91 23.27
CA LEU A 730 28.94 -11.34 23.47
C LEU A 730 30.10 -12.12 22.84
N HIS A 731 30.56 -13.14 23.56
CA HIS A 731 31.67 -13.99 23.12
C HIS A 731 31.19 -15.28 22.47
N LEU A 732 31.96 -15.74 21.50
CA LEU A 732 31.87 -17.10 20.95
C LEU A 732 32.42 -18.12 21.96
N ALA A 733 32.14 -19.38 21.75
CA ALA A 733 32.69 -20.47 22.58
C ALA A 733 34.23 -20.54 22.52
N SER A 734 34.85 -19.97 21.47
CA SER A 734 36.30 -19.79 21.33
C SER A 734 36.90 -18.73 22.26
N GLY A 735 36.05 -17.83 22.80
CA GLY A 735 36.43 -16.65 23.57
C GLY A 735 36.56 -15.38 22.77
N ASP A 736 36.45 -15.46 21.45
CA ASP A 736 36.44 -14.27 20.56
C ASP A 736 35.14 -13.50 20.70
N ASP A 737 35.20 -12.17 20.53
CA ASP A 737 34.04 -11.26 20.61
C ASP A 737 33.41 -10.94 19.23
N ASN A 738 33.86 -11.60 18.19
CA ASN A 738 33.38 -11.44 16.82
C ASN A 738 33.60 -12.72 16.01
N LEU A 739 32.87 -12.79 14.89
CA LEU A 739 32.99 -13.83 13.87
C LEU A 739 33.48 -13.20 12.56
N ASN A 740 34.56 -13.72 11.98
CA ASN A 740 34.91 -13.41 10.60
C ASN A 740 33.94 -14.14 9.67
N LEU A 741 32.94 -13.39 9.16
CA LEU A 741 31.83 -13.96 8.38
C LEU A 741 32.28 -14.32 6.96
N ALA A 742 33.05 -13.43 6.33
CA ALA A 742 33.47 -13.59 4.94
C ALA A 742 34.72 -12.77 4.61
N GLN A 743 35.46 -13.23 3.60
CA GLN A 743 36.52 -12.49 2.92
C GLN A 743 35.96 -11.89 1.63
N LEU A 744 35.92 -10.59 1.51
CA LEU A 744 35.37 -9.85 0.36
C LEU A 744 36.49 -9.38 -0.56
N THR A 745 36.28 -9.50 -1.85
CA THR A 745 37.14 -8.88 -2.87
C THR A 745 36.45 -7.68 -3.45
N VAL A 746 36.88 -6.49 -3.07
CA VAL A 746 36.43 -5.21 -3.66
C VAL A 746 37.25 -4.97 -4.93
N ARG A 747 36.58 -4.67 -6.06
CA ARG A 747 37.22 -4.52 -7.39
C ARG A 747 37.33 -3.09 -7.84
#